data_b6ad4b478efeb0d6b0f28ea2e1f0b82c
#
_entry.id   b6ad4b478efeb0d6b0f28ea2e1f0b82c
#
_cell.length_a   1.000
_cell.length_b   1.000
_cell.length_c   1.000
_cell.angle_alpha   90.00
_cell.angle_beta   90.00
_cell.angle_gamma   90.00
#
_symmetry.space_group_name_H-M   'P 1'
#
loop_
_entity.id
_entity.type
_entity.pdbx_description
1 polymer ?
#
loop_
_entity_poly.entity_id
_entity_poly.type
_entity_poly.pdbx_seq_one_letter_code
_entity_poly.pdbx_strand_id
1 'polypeptide(L)'
;MANIRDLTTLNLEGNKFTGNIPDSIGQLKRLEELHLDNNNMSEELPSSLENCTNLRTIDLKSNNFSGNLVKVNFSTLYNLKTLDLLYNNFTGTVPESIYSCRNLTALRLSGNNLQGQLSPRIGNLKALTFLSIGRNNFTNITNTLQILKSCANLTTLLIGSNFKGEILPQDDTFNGFENIQVLDIEKCLLSGNIPLWISKLTNLEMLVLGGNRLSGLIPMWINTLNSLFYLDLSNNSLTGEILTALMNMSMLASDATAAHLDPRIFDLPVYGSPSRQYRILVAIPQMLDLSSNKLMGVIPPEIGQLKALISLNISFNNLTGPIPTSICNLTKLQVLDLSNNNLTGAIPSEMENLHFLSTINISNNNLEGPIPTGGQFSTFQNSSFDGNPQLCGPMLGRRCSSADAPLVPTKGRNKKAIFAIAFGVFFAVISILLLLGRLLITIKVKRLTAKSTIEANGDVETTSSNSSQEHTLVMLLGSKAEENKLTFSEIMKATNNFDKEHIIGCGGYGLVYKAELPDGCKLAIKKLNGEMCLMEREFTAEVEVLSMAQHDHLVPLWGYCIQRDSWFLIYSFMENGSLDDWLHNRDDDASTFLDWPTRLKIAKGASHGLSYIHNVCKPHIVHRDIKSSNILLDKDFKAHLADFGLSRLILPNKTHVTTELVGTLGYIPPEYGQGSVATLRGDIYSLGVVLLELLTGLRPVSVMSTSKELVPWVLEMRSQGKQIDVLDPTLRGTGHEEQMLKVLEVACKCVNHNPSMRPPIMQVVSCLESVDDGLQSEKSVKTWRSTATSQLNMVTS
;
A
#
# COMPACT_ATOMS: atom_id res chain seq x y z
N MET A 1 17.30 33.14 -2.32
CA MET A 1 17.92 32.22 -3.29
C MET A 1 18.90 32.92 -4.24
N ALA A 2 18.59 34.06 -4.84
CA ALA A 2 19.45 34.73 -5.82
C ALA A 2 20.88 35.05 -5.35
N ASN A 3 21.16 35.07 -4.05
CA ASN A 3 22.48 35.33 -3.50
C ASN A 3 23.39 34.08 -3.45
N ILE A 4 22.89 32.88 -3.71
CA ILE A 4 23.64 31.61 -3.68
C ILE A 4 23.98 31.22 -5.13
N ARG A 5 24.86 31.98 -5.77
CA ARG A 5 25.17 31.83 -7.22
C ARG A 5 25.86 30.52 -7.58
N ASP A 6 26.47 29.85 -6.62
CA ASP A 6 27.21 28.60 -6.79
C ASP A 6 26.34 27.36 -6.56
N LEU A 7 25.02 27.52 -6.37
CA LEU A 7 24.09 26.43 -6.16
C LEU A 7 24.02 25.51 -7.43
N THR A 8 24.29 24.23 -7.23
CA THR A 8 24.21 23.19 -8.28
C THR A 8 22.92 22.40 -8.20
N THR A 9 22.38 22.20 -7.01
CA THR A 9 21.12 21.45 -6.79
C THR A 9 20.19 22.27 -5.91
N LEU A 10 18.97 22.47 -6.37
CA LEU A 10 17.87 23.04 -5.60
C LEU A 10 16.79 21.97 -5.46
N ASN A 11 16.71 21.38 -4.27
CA ASN A 11 15.67 20.39 -3.95
C ASN A 11 14.75 20.95 -2.85
N LEU A 12 13.46 21.13 -3.22
CA LEU A 12 12.36 21.54 -2.34
C LEU A 12 11.17 20.60 -2.49
N GLU A 13 11.40 19.36 -2.96
CA GLU A 13 10.34 18.36 -3.20
C GLU A 13 9.55 18.06 -1.93
N GLY A 14 8.28 17.64 -2.10
CA GLY A 14 7.46 17.10 -1.01
C GLY A 14 7.07 18.11 0.06
N ASN A 15 6.99 19.40 -0.26
CA ASN A 15 6.66 20.49 0.66
C ASN A 15 5.26 21.08 0.36
N LYS A 16 4.95 22.21 0.98
CA LYS A 16 3.71 22.96 0.78
C LYS A 16 3.97 24.34 0.14
N PHE A 17 5.02 24.48 -0.65
CA PHE A 17 5.32 25.74 -1.31
C PHE A 17 4.20 26.12 -2.28
N THR A 18 3.86 27.40 -2.29
CA THR A 18 2.82 28.03 -3.15
C THR A 18 3.43 29.18 -3.96
N GLY A 19 2.68 29.68 -4.94
CA GLY A 19 3.11 30.76 -5.79
C GLY A 19 4.02 30.30 -6.92
N ASN A 20 4.76 31.24 -7.53
CA ASN A 20 5.54 31.01 -8.74
C ASN A 20 7.04 30.79 -8.48
N ILE A 21 7.73 30.27 -9.49
CA ILE A 21 9.20 30.30 -9.54
C ILE A 21 9.60 31.73 -9.89
N PRO A 22 10.37 32.43 -9.03
CA PRO A 22 10.72 33.83 -9.28
C PRO A 22 11.74 33.96 -10.43
N ASP A 23 11.70 35.08 -11.16
CA ASP A 23 12.63 35.37 -12.26
C ASP A 23 14.11 35.36 -11.84
N SER A 24 14.36 35.56 -10.56
CA SER A 24 15.74 35.48 -10.01
C SER A 24 16.35 34.07 -10.14
N ILE A 25 15.57 33.01 -10.44
CA ILE A 25 16.10 31.66 -10.73
C ILE A 25 17.16 31.72 -11.84
N GLY A 26 16.97 32.57 -12.86
CA GLY A 26 17.89 32.72 -13.97
C GLY A 26 19.28 33.26 -13.61
N GLN A 27 19.50 33.67 -12.34
CA GLN A 27 20.83 34.07 -11.83
C GLN A 27 21.66 32.85 -11.38
N LEU A 28 21.03 31.67 -11.19
CA LEU A 28 21.67 30.43 -10.74
C LEU A 28 22.35 29.72 -11.93
N LYS A 29 23.42 30.28 -12.46
CA LYS A 29 24.10 29.79 -13.68
C LYS A 29 24.72 28.40 -13.54
N ARG A 30 25.00 27.95 -12.28
CA ARG A 30 25.58 26.63 -11.99
C ARG A 30 24.56 25.57 -11.66
N LEU A 31 23.26 25.92 -11.66
CA LEU A 31 22.20 24.99 -11.34
C LEU A 31 22.15 23.84 -12.36
N GLU A 32 22.34 22.61 -11.89
CA GLU A 32 22.25 21.37 -12.66
C GLU A 32 20.94 20.62 -12.41
N GLU A 33 20.40 20.68 -11.17
CA GLU A 33 19.20 19.96 -10.76
C GLU A 33 18.22 20.89 -10.06
N LEU A 34 16.98 20.88 -10.53
CA LEU A 34 15.86 21.64 -9.98
C LEU A 34 14.72 20.65 -9.67
N HIS A 35 14.47 20.39 -8.37
CA HIS A 35 13.40 19.53 -7.87
C HIS A 35 12.44 20.37 -7.02
N LEU A 36 11.25 20.62 -7.56
CA LEU A 36 10.16 21.36 -6.89
C LEU A 36 8.87 20.50 -6.87
N ASP A 37 8.99 19.23 -7.16
CA ASP A 37 7.87 18.31 -7.28
C ASP A 37 7.11 18.12 -5.96
N ASN A 38 5.84 17.66 -6.08
CA ASN A 38 4.97 17.41 -4.94
C ASN A 38 4.80 18.62 -4.01
N ASN A 39 4.47 19.78 -4.58
CA ASN A 39 4.17 21.03 -3.89
C ASN A 39 2.81 21.58 -4.35
N ASN A 40 2.46 22.80 -3.95
CA ASN A 40 1.28 23.51 -4.41
C ASN A 40 1.67 24.81 -5.17
N MET A 41 2.79 24.75 -5.89
CA MET A 41 3.27 25.89 -6.69
C MET A 41 2.38 26.08 -7.92
N SER A 42 2.22 27.31 -8.36
CA SER A 42 1.29 27.71 -9.41
C SER A 42 1.93 28.72 -10.37
N GLU A 43 1.11 29.27 -11.26
CA GLU A 43 1.49 30.25 -12.27
C GLU A 43 2.34 29.67 -13.41
N GLU A 44 2.84 30.52 -14.26
CA GLU A 44 3.64 30.14 -15.44
C GLU A 44 5.13 29.95 -15.08
N LEU A 45 5.83 29.16 -15.89
CA LEU A 45 7.28 29.06 -15.77
C LEU A 45 7.91 30.39 -16.21
N PRO A 46 8.87 30.92 -15.45
CA PRO A 46 9.54 32.18 -15.82
C PRO A 46 10.45 31.96 -17.04
N SER A 47 10.45 32.89 -17.99
CA SER A 47 11.35 32.84 -19.16
C SER A 47 12.82 32.83 -18.73
N SER A 48 13.15 33.47 -17.60
CA SER A 48 14.50 33.50 -17.04
C SER A 48 15.09 32.09 -16.76
N LEU A 49 14.27 31.03 -16.70
CA LEU A 49 14.72 29.64 -16.55
C LEU A 49 15.67 29.22 -17.70
N GLU A 50 15.48 29.79 -18.91
CA GLU A 50 16.35 29.60 -20.06
C GLU A 50 17.82 29.99 -19.82
N ASN A 51 18.07 30.81 -18.80
CA ASN A 51 19.40 31.27 -18.40
C ASN A 51 20.18 30.26 -17.54
N CYS A 52 19.54 29.22 -17.01
CA CYS A 52 20.17 28.15 -16.22
C CYS A 52 20.75 27.06 -17.14
N THR A 53 21.72 27.43 -17.98
CA THR A 53 22.21 26.60 -19.11
C THR A 53 22.87 25.29 -18.69
N ASN A 54 23.22 25.12 -17.42
CA ASN A 54 23.80 23.89 -16.88
C ASN A 54 22.75 22.85 -16.43
N LEU A 55 21.45 23.19 -16.48
CA LEU A 55 20.39 22.29 -16.04
C LEU A 55 20.44 20.95 -16.79
N ARG A 56 20.42 19.88 -16.01
CA ARG A 56 20.32 18.48 -16.44
C ARG A 56 18.98 17.88 -16.09
N THR A 57 18.43 18.27 -14.95
CA THR A 57 17.14 17.79 -14.46
C THR A 57 16.25 18.96 -14.08
N ILE A 58 15.01 18.93 -14.58
CA ILE A 58 13.91 19.79 -14.15
C ILE A 58 12.78 18.85 -13.76
N ASP A 59 12.46 18.76 -12.47
CA ASP A 59 11.33 18.02 -11.93
C ASP A 59 10.38 18.98 -11.22
N LEU A 60 9.21 19.19 -11.87
CA LEU A 60 8.12 20.06 -11.39
C LEU A 60 6.82 19.27 -11.24
N LYS A 61 6.87 17.93 -11.28
CA LYS A 61 5.67 17.09 -11.27
C LYS A 61 4.80 17.33 -10.04
N SER A 62 3.50 17.06 -10.17
CA SER A 62 2.53 17.16 -9.07
C SER A 62 2.51 18.53 -8.39
N ASN A 63 2.24 19.54 -9.19
CA ASN A 63 2.05 20.92 -8.79
C ASN A 63 0.81 21.52 -9.49
N ASN A 64 0.62 22.82 -9.39
CA ASN A 64 -0.45 23.56 -10.04
C ASN A 64 0.08 24.58 -11.09
N PHE A 65 1.29 24.34 -11.63
CA PHE A 65 1.84 25.19 -12.68
C PHE A 65 0.94 25.21 -13.91
N SER A 66 0.87 26.36 -14.59
CA SER A 66 -0.06 26.60 -15.68
C SER A 66 0.59 27.40 -16.83
N GLY A 67 -0.22 27.81 -17.78
CA GLY A 67 0.23 28.62 -18.91
C GLY A 67 0.86 27.82 -20.05
N ASN A 68 1.47 28.54 -20.98
CA ASN A 68 2.01 27.97 -22.20
C ASN A 68 3.53 27.80 -22.12
N LEU A 69 4.01 26.57 -22.30
CA LEU A 69 5.45 26.24 -22.25
C LEU A 69 6.30 26.96 -23.32
N VAL A 70 5.69 27.51 -24.37
CA VAL A 70 6.39 28.27 -25.43
C VAL A 70 7.10 29.52 -24.90
N LYS A 71 6.70 30.02 -23.70
CA LYS A 71 7.35 31.17 -23.05
C LYS A 71 8.77 30.90 -22.61
N VAL A 72 9.15 29.65 -22.38
CA VAL A 72 10.51 29.22 -22.03
C VAL A 72 11.24 28.73 -23.28
N ASN A 73 12.38 29.30 -23.57
CA ASN A 73 13.22 28.82 -24.65
C ASN A 73 14.14 27.69 -24.19
N PHE A 74 13.66 26.44 -24.30
CA PHE A 74 14.43 25.27 -23.90
C PHE A 74 15.69 25.01 -24.73
N SER A 75 15.85 25.64 -25.92
CA SER A 75 17.01 25.40 -26.78
C SER A 75 18.34 25.81 -26.15
N THR A 76 18.31 26.67 -25.14
CA THR A 76 19.50 27.06 -24.37
C THR A 76 19.93 26.02 -23.33
N LEU A 77 19.02 25.08 -22.98
CA LEU A 77 19.22 24.03 -21.98
C LEU A 77 19.77 22.75 -22.62
N TYR A 78 20.89 22.90 -23.36
CA TYR A 78 21.47 21.80 -24.16
C TYR A 78 21.98 20.62 -23.32
N ASN A 79 22.19 20.79 -22.00
CA ASN A 79 22.58 19.72 -21.06
C ASN A 79 21.39 18.93 -20.50
N LEU A 80 20.14 19.35 -20.77
CA LEU A 80 18.95 18.79 -20.19
C LEU A 80 18.79 17.30 -20.56
N LYS A 81 18.70 16.44 -19.53
CA LYS A 81 18.50 14.98 -19.63
C LYS A 81 17.10 14.58 -19.25
N THR A 82 16.51 15.23 -18.24
CA THR A 82 15.17 14.94 -17.75
C THR A 82 14.35 16.22 -17.65
N LEU A 83 13.18 16.22 -18.30
CA LEU A 83 12.14 17.24 -18.12
C LEU A 83 10.86 16.53 -17.64
N ASP A 84 10.53 16.73 -16.38
CA ASP A 84 9.35 16.16 -15.73
C ASP A 84 8.37 17.25 -15.31
N LEU A 85 7.26 17.35 -16.05
CA LEU A 85 6.16 18.27 -15.83
C LEU A 85 4.83 17.52 -15.56
N LEU A 86 4.92 16.26 -15.14
CA LEU A 86 3.79 15.37 -14.92
C LEU A 86 2.80 15.99 -13.91
N TYR A 87 1.48 15.86 -14.17
CA TYR A 87 0.42 16.36 -13.29
C TYR A 87 0.56 17.86 -12.94
N ASN A 88 0.33 18.70 -13.92
CA ASN A 88 0.21 20.14 -13.81
C ASN A 88 -0.96 20.65 -14.70
N ASN A 89 -1.06 21.95 -14.90
CA ASN A 89 -2.12 22.59 -15.70
C ASN A 89 -1.56 23.29 -16.97
N PHE A 90 -0.43 22.84 -17.51
CA PHE A 90 0.15 23.44 -18.72
C PHE A 90 -0.76 23.28 -19.93
N THR A 91 -0.82 24.32 -20.77
CA THR A 91 -1.69 24.43 -21.95
C THR A 91 -0.87 24.68 -23.23
N GLY A 92 -1.55 24.68 -24.37
CA GLY A 92 -0.93 24.94 -25.68
C GLY A 92 -0.28 23.69 -26.29
N THR A 93 0.74 23.87 -27.09
CA THR A 93 1.46 22.78 -27.77
C THR A 93 2.82 22.52 -27.13
N VAL A 94 3.42 21.36 -27.38
CA VAL A 94 4.80 21.11 -26.98
C VAL A 94 5.72 22.10 -27.73
N PRO A 95 6.53 22.92 -27.03
CA PRO A 95 7.34 23.95 -27.67
C PRO A 95 8.44 23.36 -28.54
N GLU A 96 8.60 23.92 -29.74
CA GLU A 96 9.64 23.51 -30.71
C GLU A 96 11.06 23.58 -30.15
N SER A 97 11.31 24.47 -29.18
CA SER A 97 12.61 24.63 -28.52
C SER A 97 13.05 23.38 -27.73
N ILE A 98 12.12 22.55 -27.24
CA ILE A 98 12.42 21.29 -26.51
C ILE A 98 13.19 20.32 -27.43
N TYR A 99 12.87 20.28 -28.72
CA TYR A 99 13.50 19.37 -29.67
C TYR A 99 14.97 19.71 -30.01
N SER A 100 15.49 20.80 -29.44
CA SER A 100 16.92 21.15 -29.48
C SER A 100 17.72 20.53 -28.32
N CYS A 101 17.06 20.01 -27.30
CA CYS A 101 17.71 19.36 -26.16
C CYS A 101 18.15 17.92 -26.52
N ARG A 102 19.21 17.78 -27.31
CA ARG A 102 19.62 16.48 -27.89
C ARG A 102 20.02 15.42 -26.87
N ASN A 103 20.37 15.85 -25.64
CA ASN A 103 20.74 14.97 -24.52
C ASN A 103 19.53 14.48 -23.71
N LEU A 104 18.31 14.88 -24.08
CA LEU A 104 17.09 14.54 -23.35
C LEU A 104 16.82 13.03 -23.46
N THR A 105 16.85 12.36 -22.31
CA THR A 105 16.57 10.92 -22.17
C THR A 105 15.13 10.68 -21.71
N ALA A 106 14.54 11.60 -20.92
CA ALA A 106 13.17 11.50 -20.45
C ALA A 106 12.41 12.82 -20.67
N LEU A 107 11.24 12.71 -21.31
CA LEU A 107 10.28 13.79 -21.48
C LEU A 107 8.93 13.33 -20.90
N ARG A 108 8.52 13.92 -19.78
CA ARG A 108 7.33 13.53 -19.03
C ARG A 108 6.36 14.72 -18.92
N LEU A 109 5.31 14.67 -19.72
CA LEU A 109 4.29 15.73 -19.87
C LEU A 109 2.88 15.25 -19.56
N SER A 110 2.70 14.00 -19.08
CA SER A 110 1.36 13.44 -18.86
C SER A 110 0.58 14.19 -17.78
N GLY A 111 -0.75 14.15 -17.86
CA GLY A 111 -1.62 14.80 -16.87
C GLY A 111 -1.56 16.32 -16.93
N ASN A 112 -1.64 16.89 -18.13
CA ASN A 112 -1.71 18.32 -18.40
C ASN A 112 -2.88 18.65 -19.36
N ASN A 113 -2.92 19.87 -19.84
CA ASN A 113 -3.92 20.35 -20.82
C ASN A 113 -3.26 20.68 -22.19
N LEU A 114 -2.17 19.96 -22.51
CA LEU A 114 -1.47 20.14 -23.80
C LEU A 114 -2.34 19.61 -24.94
N GLN A 115 -2.20 20.20 -26.14
CA GLN A 115 -3.04 19.88 -27.29
C GLN A 115 -2.29 19.90 -28.63
N GLY A 116 -2.99 19.55 -29.71
CA GLY A 116 -2.46 19.57 -31.08
C GLY A 116 -1.77 18.27 -31.47
N GLN A 117 -0.81 18.34 -32.36
CA GLN A 117 -0.03 17.19 -32.84
C GLN A 117 1.44 17.30 -32.44
N LEU A 118 2.12 16.18 -32.31
CA LEU A 118 3.57 16.19 -32.11
C LEU A 118 4.27 16.67 -33.39
N SER A 119 5.32 17.44 -33.21
CA SER A 119 6.16 17.89 -34.30
C SER A 119 7.12 16.78 -34.76
N PRO A 120 7.34 16.60 -36.09
CA PRO A 120 8.37 15.68 -36.60
C PRO A 120 9.77 15.92 -36.04
N ARG A 121 10.03 17.13 -35.52
CA ARG A 121 11.34 17.49 -34.94
C ARG A 121 11.64 16.72 -33.65
N ILE A 122 10.66 16.04 -33.04
CA ILE A 122 10.90 15.14 -31.87
C ILE A 122 11.93 14.06 -32.23
N GLY A 123 12.02 13.66 -33.53
CA GLY A 123 13.05 12.76 -34.03
C GLY A 123 14.49 13.25 -33.87
N ASN A 124 14.70 14.54 -33.51
CA ASN A 124 16.02 15.08 -33.16
C ASN A 124 16.51 14.62 -31.79
N LEU A 125 15.58 14.17 -30.92
CA LEU A 125 15.86 13.68 -29.57
C LEU A 125 16.39 12.25 -29.63
N LYS A 126 17.60 12.06 -30.19
CA LYS A 126 18.18 10.71 -30.40
C LYS A 126 18.48 9.95 -29.09
N ALA A 127 18.65 10.66 -27.97
CA ALA A 127 18.89 10.05 -26.66
C ALA A 127 17.58 9.66 -25.92
N LEU A 128 16.39 9.99 -26.49
CA LEU A 128 15.11 9.80 -25.81
C LEU A 128 14.80 8.31 -25.65
N THR A 129 14.71 7.88 -24.40
CA THR A 129 14.34 6.51 -24.00
C THR A 129 12.95 6.46 -23.38
N PHE A 130 12.50 7.54 -22.75
CA PHE A 130 11.24 7.63 -22.04
C PHE A 130 10.40 8.81 -22.51
N LEU A 131 9.22 8.53 -23.07
CA LEU A 131 8.23 9.55 -23.47
C LEU A 131 6.88 9.29 -22.80
N SER A 132 6.41 10.26 -22.02
CA SER A 132 5.10 10.24 -21.38
C SER A 132 4.33 11.52 -21.71
N ILE A 133 3.28 11.39 -22.53
CA ILE A 133 2.39 12.48 -22.94
C ILE A 133 0.91 12.15 -22.68
N GLY A 134 0.62 11.07 -21.97
CA GLY A 134 -0.73 10.61 -21.65
C GLY A 134 -1.57 11.65 -20.91
N ARG A 135 -2.90 11.46 -20.86
CA ARG A 135 -3.83 12.38 -20.18
C ARG A 135 -3.63 13.83 -20.58
N ASN A 136 -3.70 14.09 -21.85
CA ASN A 136 -3.67 15.41 -22.50
C ASN A 136 -4.76 15.47 -23.60
N ASN A 137 -4.65 16.41 -24.51
CA ASN A 137 -5.58 16.60 -25.62
C ASN A 137 -4.89 16.50 -26.99
N PHE A 138 -3.92 15.58 -27.11
CA PHE A 138 -3.25 15.34 -28.39
C PHE A 138 -4.20 14.66 -29.38
N THR A 139 -3.96 14.90 -30.67
CA THR A 139 -4.75 14.37 -31.80
C THR A 139 -3.86 13.73 -32.85
N ASN A 140 -4.46 12.94 -33.75
CA ASN A 140 -3.82 12.23 -34.85
C ASN A 140 -2.81 11.17 -34.39
N ILE A 141 -3.33 10.07 -33.82
CA ILE A 141 -2.51 8.95 -33.33
C ILE A 141 -1.65 8.34 -34.44
N THR A 142 -2.20 8.24 -35.66
CA THR A 142 -1.46 7.67 -36.81
C THR A 142 -0.20 8.47 -37.11
N ASN A 143 -0.32 9.80 -37.22
CA ASN A 143 0.83 10.67 -37.43
C ASN A 143 1.79 10.65 -36.24
N THR A 144 1.26 10.62 -35.03
CA THR A 144 2.06 10.56 -33.78
C THR A 144 2.96 9.31 -33.78
N LEU A 145 2.40 8.12 -34.00
CA LEU A 145 3.18 6.89 -34.09
C LEU A 145 4.18 6.91 -35.24
N GLN A 146 3.79 7.43 -36.41
CA GLN A 146 4.66 7.56 -37.56
C GLN A 146 5.88 8.46 -37.32
N ILE A 147 5.72 9.54 -36.58
CA ILE A 147 6.78 10.45 -36.15
C ILE A 147 7.69 9.79 -35.11
N LEU A 148 7.11 9.16 -34.11
CA LEU A 148 7.83 8.61 -32.97
C LEU A 148 8.74 7.43 -33.30
N LYS A 149 8.48 6.70 -34.39
CA LYS A 149 9.39 5.64 -34.87
C LYS A 149 10.80 6.14 -35.20
N SER A 150 10.97 7.46 -35.42
CA SER A 150 12.29 8.09 -35.62
C SER A 150 13.12 8.20 -34.32
N CYS A 151 12.50 7.97 -33.16
CA CYS A 151 13.15 7.92 -31.84
C CYS A 151 13.61 6.47 -31.58
N ALA A 152 14.66 6.02 -32.21
CA ALA A 152 15.07 4.61 -32.22
C ALA A 152 15.43 4.03 -30.87
N ASN A 153 15.84 4.86 -29.89
CA ASN A 153 16.22 4.43 -28.54
C ASN A 153 15.03 4.40 -27.55
N LEU A 154 13.81 4.66 -28.03
CA LEU A 154 12.63 4.71 -27.18
C LEU A 154 12.31 3.32 -26.61
N THR A 155 12.30 3.20 -25.28
CA THR A 155 11.96 1.98 -24.54
C THR A 155 10.58 2.06 -23.90
N THR A 156 10.14 3.27 -23.54
CA THR A 156 8.87 3.51 -22.83
C THR A 156 8.07 4.58 -23.55
N LEU A 157 6.87 4.22 -24.00
CA LEU A 157 5.93 5.10 -24.69
C LEU A 157 4.55 5.07 -24.01
N LEU A 158 4.17 6.18 -23.41
CA LEU A 158 2.94 6.35 -22.65
C LEU A 158 2.15 7.49 -23.25
N ILE A 159 1.14 7.14 -24.02
CA ILE A 159 0.32 8.10 -24.79
C ILE A 159 -1.18 7.97 -24.48
N GLY A 160 -1.56 7.15 -23.48
CA GLY A 160 -2.94 6.89 -23.12
C GLY A 160 -3.74 8.14 -22.76
N SER A 161 -5.05 8.04 -22.82
CA SER A 161 -6.01 9.13 -22.54
C SER A 161 -5.82 10.36 -23.43
N ASN A 162 -5.48 10.14 -24.70
CA ASN A 162 -5.43 11.13 -25.79
C ASN A 162 -6.22 10.61 -27.01
N PHE A 163 -6.10 11.22 -28.19
CA PHE A 163 -6.58 10.74 -29.49
C PHE A 163 -8.03 10.24 -29.51
N LYS A 164 -8.90 10.91 -28.75
CA LYS A 164 -10.26 10.44 -28.42
C LYS A 164 -11.10 10.08 -29.65
N GLY A 165 -11.43 8.79 -29.77
CA GLY A 165 -12.33 8.28 -30.82
C GLY A 165 -11.72 8.09 -32.19
N GLU A 166 -10.39 8.15 -32.28
CA GLU A 166 -9.68 7.87 -33.53
C GLU A 166 -9.60 6.35 -33.83
N ILE A 167 -9.02 5.99 -34.96
CA ILE A 167 -8.79 4.60 -35.37
C ILE A 167 -7.32 4.26 -35.11
N LEU A 168 -7.07 3.15 -34.42
CA LEU A 168 -5.71 2.64 -34.27
C LEU A 168 -5.17 2.18 -35.63
N PRO A 169 -3.99 2.67 -36.12
CA PRO A 169 -3.52 2.35 -37.43
C PRO A 169 -3.30 0.85 -37.64
N GLN A 170 -3.81 0.35 -38.75
CA GLN A 170 -3.82 -1.09 -39.14
C GLN A 170 -2.76 -1.42 -40.19
N ASP A 171 -1.83 -0.51 -40.52
CA ASP A 171 -0.83 -0.70 -41.57
C ASP A 171 0.21 -1.75 -41.18
N ASP A 172 0.19 -2.91 -41.81
CA ASP A 172 1.12 -4.01 -41.58
C ASP A 172 2.56 -3.70 -42.03
N THR A 173 2.74 -2.67 -42.86
CA THR A 173 4.07 -2.20 -43.28
C THR A 173 4.73 -1.31 -42.20
N PHE A 174 4.01 -0.99 -41.13
CA PHE A 174 4.53 -0.19 -40.05
C PHE A 174 5.73 -0.90 -39.42
N ASN A 175 6.91 -0.29 -39.43
CA ASN A 175 8.12 -0.77 -38.82
C ASN A 175 8.70 0.33 -37.94
N GLY A 176 9.37 -0.03 -36.86
CA GLY A 176 9.96 0.86 -35.87
C GLY A 176 9.65 0.40 -34.46
N PHE A 177 10.10 1.13 -33.45
CA PHE A 177 9.96 0.81 -32.06
C PHE A 177 10.66 -0.51 -31.64
N GLU A 178 11.79 -0.81 -32.25
CA GLU A 178 12.53 -2.07 -32.01
C GLU A 178 12.94 -2.28 -30.55
N ASN A 179 13.12 -1.18 -29.80
CA ASN A 179 13.54 -1.21 -28.41
C ASN A 179 12.39 -0.99 -27.39
N ILE A 180 11.14 -0.90 -27.87
CA ILE A 180 10.01 -0.66 -26.96
C ILE A 180 9.82 -1.86 -26.02
N GLN A 181 9.83 -1.55 -24.72
CA GLN A 181 9.50 -2.46 -23.61
C GLN A 181 8.12 -2.17 -23.04
N VAL A 182 7.68 -0.89 -23.05
CA VAL A 182 6.39 -0.48 -22.52
C VAL A 182 5.63 0.34 -23.53
N LEU A 183 4.42 -0.11 -23.87
CA LEU A 183 3.48 0.60 -24.73
C LEU A 183 2.14 0.76 -24.02
N ASP A 184 1.80 2.01 -23.67
CA ASP A 184 0.51 2.37 -23.08
C ASP A 184 -0.28 3.29 -24.02
N ILE A 185 -1.43 2.79 -24.47
CA ILE A 185 -2.42 3.50 -25.29
C ILE A 185 -3.82 3.33 -24.67
N GLU A 186 -3.90 3.41 -23.33
CA GLU A 186 -5.17 3.21 -22.62
C GLU A 186 -6.15 4.40 -22.78
N LYS A 187 -7.44 4.12 -22.59
CA LYS A 187 -8.50 5.16 -22.42
C LYS A 187 -8.55 6.25 -23.53
N CYS A 188 -8.22 5.87 -24.75
CA CYS A 188 -8.26 6.74 -25.92
C CYS A 188 -9.57 6.62 -26.71
N LEU A 189 -10.47 5.71 -26.34
CA LEU A 189 -11.69 5.37 -27.12
C LEU A 189 -11.40 4.99 -28.57
N LEU A 190 -10.21 4.42 -28.85
CA LEU A 190 -9.76 4.01 -30.18
C LEU A 190 -10.59 2.81 -30.67
N SER A 191 -10.92 2.84 -31.95
CA SER A 191 -11.58 1.73 -32.66
C SER A 191 -10.61 0.97 -33.58
N GLY A 192 -11.08 -0.13 -34.14
CA GLY A 192 -10.32 -1.05 -35.00
C GLY A 192 -9.98 -2.34 -34.28
N ASN A 193 -9.14 -3.16 -34.88
CA ASN A 193 -8.64 -4.40 -34.29
C ASN A 193 -7.31 -4.15 -33.57
N ILE A 194 -6.83 -5.11 -32.78
CA ILE A 194 -5.44 -5.12 -32.29
C ILE A 194 -4.52 -5.30 -33.50
N PRO A 195 -3.68 -4.31 -33.87
CA PRO A 195 -2.99 -4.31 -35.16
C PRO A 195 -1.78 -5.25 -35.18
N LEU A 196 -1.54 -5.84 -36.35
CA LEU A 196 -0.46 -6.83 -36.54
C LEU A 196 0.95 -6.23 -36.33
N TRP A 197 1.17 -4.92 -36.53
CA TRP A 197 2.49 -4.32 -36.32
C TRP A 197 2.99 -4.46 -34.86
N ILE A 198 2.10 -4.64 -33.86
CA ILE A 198 2.49 -4.88 -32.47
C ILE A 198 3.26 -6.20 -32.33
N SER A 199 3.00 -7.21 -33.18
CA SER A 199 3.74 -8.49 -33.16
C SER A 199 5.24 -8.35 -33.45
N LYS A 200 5.65 -7.22 -34.03
CA LYS A 200 7.06 -6.92 -34.36
C LYS A 200 7.82 -6.35 -33.13
N LEU A 201 7.13 -5.99 -32.05
CA LEU A 201 7.72 -5.40 -30.85
C LEU A 201 8.24 -6.52 -29.94
N THR A 202 9.26 -7.23 -30.36
CA THR A 202 9.76 -8.46 -29.70
C THR A 202 10.31 -8.23 -28.29
N ASN A 203 10.69 -6.99 -27.95
CA ASN A 203 11.18 -6.60 -26.62
C ASN A 203 10.05 -6.13 -25.69
N LEU A 204 8.78 -6.20 -26.14
CA LEU A 204 7.65 -5.68 -25.36
C LEU A 204 7.41 -6.50 -24.09
N GLU A 205 7.45 -5.83 -22.96
CA GLU A 205 7.25 -6.38 -21.61
C GLU A 205 5.86 -6.02 -21.07
N MET A 206 5.37 -4.82 -21.42
CA MET A 206 4.04 -4.32 -21.01
C MET A 206 3.28 -3.79 -22.21
N LEU A 207 2.04 -4.27 -22.35
CA LEU A 207 1.07 -3.77 -23.35
C LEU A 207 -0.23 -3.38 -22.64
N VAL A 208 -0.57 -2.09 -22.70
CA VAL A 208 -1.77 -1.54 -22.09
C VAL A 208 -2.65 -0.90 -23.17
N LEU A 209 -3.75 -1.57 -23.51
CA LEU A 209 -4.75 -1.12 -24.49
C LEU A 209 -6.14 -1.00 -23.86
N GLY A 210 -6.24 -1.07 -22.53
CA GLY A 210 -7.50 -1.02 -21.80
C GLY A 210 -8.28 0.29 -22.00
N GLY A 211 -9.60 0.25 -21.84
CA GLY A 211 -10.45 1.45 -21.94
C GLY A 211 -10.60 2.03 -23.34
N ASN A 212 -10.54 1.18 -24.36
CA ASN A 212 -10.74 1.56 -25.75
C ASN A 212 -12.04 0.98 -26.33
N ARG A 213 -12.23 1.04 -27.65
CA ARG A 213 -13.34 0.44 -28.40
C ARG A 213 -12.81 -0.59 -29.41
N LEU A 214 -11.69 -1.23 -29.07
CA LEU A 214 -11.10 -2.24 -29.94
C LEU A 214 -12.05 -3.42 -30.09
N SER A 215 -12.09 -4.02 -31.27
CA SER A 215 -13.01 -5.08 -31.65
C SER A 215 -12.26 -6.24 -32.33
N GLY A 216 -13.01 -7.28 -32.72
CA GLY A 216 -12.44 -8.48 -33.32
C GLY A 216 -11.86 -9.44 -32.30
N LEU A 217 -11.04 -10.36 -32.77
CA LEU A 217 -10.43 -11.41 -31.94
C LEU A 217 -9.14 -10.93 -31.26
N ILE A 218 -8.81 -11.49 -30.11
CA ILE A 218 -7.44 -11.43 -29.59
C ILE A 218 -6.56 -12.20 -30.57
N PRO A 219 -5.50 -11.58 -31.12
CA PRO A 219 -4.75 -12.22 -32.19
C PRO A 219 -3.85 -13.36 -31.70
N MET A 220 -3.72 -14.42 -32.50
CA MET A 220 -2.91 -15.60 -32.13
C MET A 220 -1.42 -15.28 -31.96
N TRP A 221 -0.89 -14.26 -32.65
CA TRP A 221 0.52 -13.88 -32.57
C TRP A 221 0.92 -13.30 -31.19
N ILE A 222 -0.02 -13.05 -30.27
CA ILE A 222 0.28 -12.48 -28.95
C ILE A 222 1.31 -13.32 -28.18
N ASN A 223 1.35 -14.63 -28.39
CA ASN A 223 2.32 -15.54 -27.79
C ASN A 223 3.74 -15.45 -28.36
N THR A 224 3.92 -14.73 -29.47
CA THR A 224 5.26 -14.49 -30.03
C THR A 224 6.02 -13.39 -29.30
N LEU A 225 5.33 -12.61 -28.46
CA LEU A 225 5.91 -11.58 -27.61
C LEU A 225 6.49 -12.24 -26.34
N ASN A 226 7.66 -12.85 -26.48
CA ASN A 226 8.26 -13.69 -25.43
C ASN A 226 8.58 -12.97 -24.12
N SER A 227 8.77 -11.64 -24.18
CA SER A 227 9.07 -10.82 -22.99
C SER A 227 7.81 -10.28 -22.29
N LEU A 228 6.62 -10.44 -22.89
CA LEU A 228 5.38 -9.85 -22.41
C LEU A 228 4.90 -10.55 -21.12
N PHE A 229 4.85 -9.81 -20.01
CA PHE A 229 4.35 -10.32 -18.71
C PHE A 229 3.19 -9.51 -18.16
N TYR A 230 2.92 -8.32 -18.72
CA TYR A 230 1.81 -7.46 -18.33
C TYR A 230 0.95 -7.16 -19.56
N LEU A 231 -0.28 -7.70 -19.57
CA LEU A 231 -1.23 -7.52 -20.67
C LEU A 231 -2.56 -7.01 -20.14
N ASP A 232 -2.92 -5.76 -20.50
CA ASP A 232 -4.22 -5.17 -20.22
C ASP A 232 -4.97 -4.88 -21.52
N LEU A 233 -6.03 -5.66 -21.78
CA LEU A 233 -6.98 -5.49 -22.86
C LEU A 233 -8.39 -5.18 -22.34
N SER A 234 -8.51 -4.79 -21.07
CA SER A 234 -9.78 -4.59 -20.38
C SER A 234 -10.63 -3.48 -21.01
N ASN A 235 -11.92 -3.51 -20.74
CA ASN A 235 -12.87 -2.47 -21.16
C ASN A 235 -12.74 -2.10 -22.66
N ASN A 236 -12.96 -3.12 -23.49
CA ASN A 236 -12.97 -3.05 -24.96
C ASN A 236 -14.23 -3.75 -25.54
N SER A 237 -14.26 -4.00 -26.82
CA SER A 237 -15.32 -4.76 -27.52
C SER A 237 -14.79 -6.04 -28.19
N LEU A 238 -13.75 -6.66 -27.60
CA LEU A 238 -13.12 -7.86 -28.12
C LEU A 238 -14.09 -9.05 -28.04
N THR A 239 -14.05 -9.93 -29.03
CA THR A 239 -14.97 -11.06 -29.21
C THR A 239 -14.21 -12.37 -29.41
N GLY A 240 -14.94 -13.48 -29.43
CA GLY A 240 -14.39 -14.82 -29.60
C GLY A 240 -14.01 -15.49 -28.30
N GLU A 241 -13.29 -16.57 -28.37
CA GLU A 241 -12.85 -17.36 -27.22
C GLU A 241 -11.52 -16.87 -26.67
N ILE A 242 -11.24 -17.18 -25.40
CA ILE A 242 -9.91 -17.00 -24.82
C ILE A 242 -9.00 -18.03 -25.47
N LEU A 243 -8.04 -17.55 -26.26
CA LEU A 243 -7.16 -18.41 -27.07
C LEU A 243 -6.16 -19.16 -26.20
N THR A 244 -5.94 -20.44 -26.49
CA THR A 244 -4.86 -21.24 -25.89
C THR A 244 -3.47 -20.65 -26.17
N ALA A 245 -3.33 -19.82 -27.22
CA ALA A 245 -2.11 -19.07 -27.48
C ALA A 245 -1.68 -18.17 -26.32
N LEU A 246 -2.63 -17.53 -25.60
CA LEU A 246 -2.35 -16.74 -24.39
C LEU A 246 -1.74 -17.59 -23.28
N MET A 247 -2.08 -18.90 -23.22
CA MET A 247 -1.58 -19.81 -22.17
C MET A 247 -0.11 -20.21 -22.41
N ASN A 248 0.42 -19.92 -23.58
CA ASN A 248 1.82 -20.18 -23.96
C ASN A 248 2.74 -18.96 -23.80
N MET A 249 2.30 -17.89 -23.12
CA MET A 249 3.14 -16.70 -22.86
C MET A 249 4.26 -17.06 -21.88
N SER A 250 5.51 -17.01 -22.39
CA SER A 250 6.71 -17.50 -21.68
C SER A 250 6.91 -16.85 -20.32
N MET A 251 6.71 -15.53 -20.22
CA MET A 251 6.92 -14.76 -18.99
C MET A 251 5.83 -14.96 -17.94
N LEU A 252 4.64 -15.39 -18.34
CA LEU A 252 3.56 -15.75 -17.42
C LEU A 252 3.66 -17.20 -16.93
N ALA A 253 4.45 -18.03 -17.64
CA ALA A 253 4.66 -19.44 -17.29
C ALA A 253 5.92 -19.68 -16.45
N SER A 254 6.90 -18.76 -16.46
CA SER A 254 8.20 -18.90 -15.81
C SER A 254 8.43 -17.84 -14.71
N ASP A 255 9.36 -18.15 -13.81
CA ASP A 255 9.76 -17.24 -12.70
C ASP A 255 10.73 -16.11 -13.16
N ALA A 256 10.89 -15.91 -14.47
CA ALA A 256 11.72 -14.84 -14.99
C ALA A 256 11.10 -13.47 -14.57
N THR A 257 11.89 -12.63 -13.95
CA THR A 257 11.48 -11.29 -13.55
C THR A 257 11.90 -10.29 -14.62
N ALA A 258 11.06 -9.29 -14.87
CA ALA A 258 11.40 -8.14 -15.70
C ALA A 258 12.42 -7.26 -14.96
N ALA A 259 13.69 -7.59 -15.11
CA ALA A 259 14.77 -6.97 -14.32
C ALA A 259 15.17 -5.55 -14.79
N HIS A 260 14.58 -5.03 -15.88
CA HIS A 260 15.17 -3.91 -16.60
C HIS A 260 14.22 -2.75 -16.94
N LEU A 261 13.02 -2.70 -16.38
CA LEU A 261 12.11 -1.58 -16.62
C LEU A 261 12.63 -0.28 -15.99
N ASP A 262 12.46 0.82 -16.71
CA ASP A 262 12.81 2.15 -16.22
C ASP A 262 12.00 2.48 -14.95
N PRO A 263 12.65 2.81 -13.81
CA PRO A 263 11.97 3.12 -12.56
C PRO A 263 10.88 4.20 -12.67
N ARG A 264 11.01 5.11 -13.61
CA ARG A 264 10.04 6.20 -13.87
C ARG A 264 8.66 5.70 -14.32
N ILE A 265 8.54 4.43 -14.73
CA ILE A 265 7.26 3.79 -15.06
C ILE A 265 6.33 3.78 -13.84
N PHE A 266 6.88 3.65 -12.63
CA PHE A 266 6.09 3.53 -11.41
C PHE A 266 5.40 4.83 -10.99
N ASP A 267 5.80 5.98 -11.53
CA ASP A 267 5.11 7.26 -11.31
C ASP A 267 3.86 7.42 -12.20
N LEU A 268 3.46 6.36 -12.90
CA LEU A 268 2.37 6.43 -13.86
C LEU A 268 0.99 6.28 -13.22
N PRO A 269 -0.01 6.98 -13.82
CA PRO A 269 -1.41 6.87 -13.44
C PRO A 269 -2.04 5.50 -13.72
N VAL A 270 -1.42 4.65 -14.50
CA VAL A 270 -1.83 3.24 -14.69
C VAL A 270 -2.03 2.52 -13.36
N TYR A 271 -1.31 2.96 -12.35
CA TYR A 271 -1.40 2.47 -10.99
C TYR A 271 -2.24 3.35 -10.06
N GLY A 272 -3.07 4.21 -10.57
CA GLY A 272 -4.19 5.01 -10.06
C GLY A 272 -4.39 5.20 -8.54
N SER A 273 -3.37 5.44 -7.71
CA SER A 273 -3.58 5.80 -6.30
C SER A 273 -2.50 6.74 -5.76
N PRO A 274 -2.87 7.87 -5.11
CA PRO A 274 -1.93 8.80 -4.49
C PRO A 274 -1.14 8.21 -3.30
N SER A 275 -1.54 7.05 -2.79
CA SER A 275 -0.92 6.40 -1.61
C SER A 275 0.39 5.66 -1.89
N ARG A 276 1.01 5.87 -3.06
CA ARG A 276 2.18 5.11 -3.53
C ARG A 276 3.55 5.63 -3.12
N GLN A 277 3.64 6.61 -2.29
CA GLN A 277 4.93 7.12 -1.78
C GLN A 277 5.81 6.07 -1.08
N TYR A 278 5.29 4.85 -0.86
CA TYR A 278 5.96 3.79 -0.09
C TYR A 278 6.18 2.48 -0.84
N ARG A 279 6.00 2.45 -2.16
CA ARG A 279 6.37 1.24 -2.91
C ARG A 279 7.83 1.33 -3.33
N ILE A 280 8.67 0.53 -2.70
CA ILE A 280 9.92 0.09 -3.30
C ILE A 280 9.58 -0.47 -4.68
N LEU A 281 10.45 -0.20 -5.65
CA LEU A 281 10.48 -0.75 -7.00
C LEU A 281 10.51 -2.29 -6.96
N VAL A 282 9.43 -2.89 -6.52
CA VAL A 282 9.20 -4.33 -6.66
C VAL A 282 8.48 -4.55 -7.96
N ALA A 283 8.97 -5.51 -8.69
CA ALA A 283 8.52 -5.90 -10.02
C ALA A 283 7.03 -5.66 -10.25
N ILE A 284 6.71 -5.03 -11.38
CA ILE A 284 5.34 -4.96 -11.89
C ILE A 284 4.79 -6.40 -11.91
N PRO A 285 3.60 -6.65 -11.35
CA PRO A 285 3.08 -8.01 -11.25
C PRO A 285 2.82 -8.60 -12.63
N GLN A 286 3.08 -9.88 -12.82
CA GLN A 286 2.62 -10.63 -13.97
C GLN A 286 1.08 -10.57 -13.99
N MET A 287 0.52 -9.90 -15.01
CA MET A 287 -0.90 -9.59 -15.08
C MET A 287 -1.50 -9.96 -16.44
N LEU A 288 -2.69 -10.54 -16.38
CA LEU A 288 -3.57 -10.74 -17.52
C LEU A 288 -4.95 -10.16 -17.19
N ASP A 289 -5.30 -9.03 -17.80
CA ASP A 289 -6.62 -8.40 -17.67
C ASP A 289 -7.34 -8.37 -19.03
N LEU A 290 -8.40 -9.17 -19.13
CA LEU A 290 -9.29 -9.26 -20.27
C LEU A 290 -10.72 -8.84 -19.91
N SER A 291 -10.92 -8.20 -18.77
CA SER A 291 -12.22 -7.86 -18.22
C SER A 291 -13.00 -6.88 -19.09
N SER A 292 -14.30 -6.84 -18.90
CA SER A 292 -15.19 -5.89 -19.58
C SER A 292 -15.06 -5.94 -21.12
N ASN A 293 -15.22 -7.14 -21.68
CA ASN A 293 -15.20 -7.40 -23.11
C ASN A 293 -16.45 -8.23 -23.53
N LYS A 294 -16.46 -8.79 -24.72
CA LYS A 294 -17.49 -9.68 -25.25
C LYS A 294 -16.95 -11.08 -25.52
N LEU A 295 -15.97 -11.50 -24.71
CA LEU A 295 -15.36 -12.84 -24.85
C LEU A 295 -16.38 -13.92 -24.46
N MET A 296 -16.33 -15.06 -25.17
CA MET A 296 -17.26 -16.17 -24.99
C MET A 296 -16.51 -17.51 -24.92
N GLY A 297 -17.26 -18.62 -24.83
CA GLY A 297 -16.69 -19.95 -24.70
C GLY A 297 -16.29 -20.26 -23.27
N VAL A 298 -15.36 -21.17 -23.08
CA VAL A 298 -14.95 -21.65 -21.76
C VAL A 298 -13.59 -21.07 -21.36
N ILE A 299 -13.31 -21.05 -20.06
CA ILE A 299 -11.95 -20.79 -19.58
C ILE A 299 -11.10 -22.01 -19.99
N PRO A 300 -10.05 -21.82 -20.83
CA PRO A 300 -9.27 -22.96 -21.32
C PRO A 300 -8.53 -23.66 -20.16
N PRO A 301 -8.56 -25.01 -20.10
CA PRO A 301 -7.83 -25.75 -19.07
C PRO A 301 -6.32 -25.47 -19.04
N GLU A 302 -5.77 -25.04 -20.12
CA GLU A 302 -4.37 -24.63 -20.27
C GLU A 302 -4.00 -23.39 -19.42
N ILE A 303 -4.98 -22.68 -18.86
CA ILE A 303 -4.76 -21.53 -17.95
C ILE A 303 -3.78 -21.89 -16.81
N GLY A 304 -3.82 -23.14 -16.34
CA GLY A 304 -2.90 -23.63 -15.30
C GLY A 304 -1.41 -23.67 -15.69
N GLN A 305 -1.06 -23.36 -16.94
CA GLN A 305 0.34 -23.25 -17.38
C GLN A 305 0.97 -21.91 -16.99
N LEU A 306 0.16 -20.88 -16.72
CA LEU A 306 0.62 -19.52 -16.39
C LEU A 306 1.07 -19.42 -14.92
N LYS A 307 1.99 -20.26 -14.48
CA LYS A 307 2.38 -20.44 -13.07
C LYS A 307 2.96 -19.19 -12.39
N ALA A 308 3.48 -18.25 -13.16
CA ALA A 308 4.02 -17.00 -12.65
C ALA A 308 2.96 -15.89 -12.51
N LEU A 309 1.72 -16.14 -12.97
CA LEU A 309 0.66 -15.14 -12.96
C LEU A 309 0.31 -14.73 -11.52
N ILE A 310 0.28 -13.42 -11.27
CA ILE A 310 -0.05 -12.80 -9.98
C ILE A 310 -1.49 -12.28 -9.99
N SER A 311 -1.94 -11.72 -11.13
CA SER A 311 -3.29 -11.17 -11.28
C SER A 311 -3.97 -11.68 -12.53
N LEU A 312 -5.16 -12.27 -12.37
CA LEU A 312 -6.04 -12.72 -13.46
C LEU A 312 -7.39 -12.04 -13.29
N ASN A 313 -7.76 -11.22 -14.28
CA ASN A 313 -9.07 -10.60 -14.34
C ASN A 313 -9.72 -10.88 -15.70
N ILE A 314 -10.80 -11.67 -15.72
CA ILE A 314 -11.62 -11.97 -16.91
C ILE A 314 -13.10 -11.69 -16.63
N SER A 315 -13.38 -10.83 -15.67
CA SER A 315 -14.74 -10.43 -15.28
C SER A 315 -15.47 -9.67 -16.38
N PHE A 316 -16.80 -9.54 -16.25
CA PHE A 316 -17.63 -8.81 -17.21
C PHE A 316 -17.42 -9.26 -18.66
N ASN A 317 -17.62 -10.58 -18.91
CA ASN A 317 -17.59 -11.21 -20.23
C ASN A 317 -18.80 -12.15 -20.39
N ASN A 318 -18.84 -12.92 -21.48
CA ASN A 318 -19.88 -13.92 -21.75
C ASN A 318 -19.33 -15.35 -21.61
N LEU A 319 -18.40 -15.59 -20.70
CA LEU A 319 -17.76 -16.89 -20.50
C LEU A 319 -18.74 -17.89 -19.90
N THR A 320 -18.65 -19.13 -20.31
CA THR A 320 -19.55 -20.24 -19.93
C THR A 320 -18.75 -21.45 -19.43
N GLY A 321 -19.44 -22.50 -19.00
CA GLY A 321 -18.83 -23.75 -18.54
C GLY A 321 -18.19 -23.62 -17.15
N PRO A 322 -17.51 -24.67 -16.68
CA PRO A 322 -16.98 -24.73 -15.33
C PRO A 322 -15.67 -23.94 -15.18
N ILE A 323 -15.37 -23.55 -13.95
CA ILE A 323 -14.04 -23.10 -13.58
C ILE A 323 -13.09 -24.32 -13.68
N PRO A 324 -12.07 -24.30 -14.54
CA PRO A 324 -11.20 -25.46 -14.72
C PRO A 324 -10.35 -25.71 -13.47
N THR A 325 -10.23 -26.98 -13.04
CA THR A 325 -9.43 -27.35 -11.86
C THR A 325 -7.96 -26.97 -12.01
N SER A 326 -7.47 -26.86 -13.25
CA SER A 326 -6.09 -26.42 -13.54
C SER A 326 -5.78 -25.00 -13.07
N ILE A 327 -6.80 -24.15 -12.83
CA ILE A 327 -6.57 -22.80 -12.24
C ILE A 327 -5.88 -22.89 -10.86
N CYS A 328 -6.05 -24.02 -10.17
CA CYS A 328 -5.39 -24.30 -8.89
C CYS A 328 -3.87 -24.47 -9.01
N ASN A 329 -3.35 -24.62 -10.24
CA ASN A 329 -1.90 -24.65 -10.50
C ASN A 329 -1.25 -23.27 -10.50
N LEU A 330 -2.03 -22.19 -10.46
CA LEU A 330 -1.55 -20.80 -10.39
C LEU A 330 -1.13 -20.46 -8.97
N THR A 331 -0.13 -21.14 -8.46
CA THR A 331 0.26 -21.08 -7.03
C THR A 331 0.72 -19.71 -6.57
N LYS A 332 1.06 -18.78 -7.46
CA LYS A 332 1.46 -17.39 -7.16
C LYS A 332 0.31 -16.39 -7.26
N LEU A 333 -0.88 -16.85 -7.66
CA LEU A 333 -2.02 -15.97 -7.89
C LEU A 333 -2.45 -15.27 -6.60
N GLN A 334 -2.53 -13.93 -6.66
CA GLN A 334 -2.96 -13.06 -5.57
C GLN A 334 -4.34 -12.46 -5.82
N VAL A 335 -4.68 -12.18 -7.08
CA VAL A 335 -5.94 -11.58 -7.48
C VAL A 335 -6.60 -12.44 -8.54
N LEU A 336 -7.85 -12.85 -8.29
CA LEU A 336 -8.69 -13.61 -9.23
C LEU A 336 -10.06 -12.95 -9.31
N ASP A 337 -10.40 -12.39 -10.48
CA ASP A 337 -11.76 -11.89 -10.76
C ASP A 337 -12.37 -12.59 -11.97
N LEU A 338 -13.39 -13.42 -11.73
CA LEU A 338 -14.20 -14.13 -12.72
C LEU A 338 -15.65 -13.64 -12.71
N SER A 339 -15.96 -12.57 -11.98
CA SER A 339 -17.32 -12.10 -11.74
C SER A 339 -18.02 -11.66 -13.03
N ASN A 340 -19.35 -11.59 -12.97
CA ASN A 340 -20.18 -11.10 -14.09
C ASN A 340 -19.90 -11.87 -15.41
N ASN A 341 -20.03 -13.18 -15.35
CA ASN A 341 -19.96 -14.12 -16.46
C ASN A 341 -21.15 -15.09 -16.40
N ASN A 342 -21.14 -16.14 -17.23
CA ASN A 342 -22.15 -17.21 -17.21
C ASN A 342 -21.52 -18.56 -16.86
N LEU A 343 -20.55 -18.56 -15.93
CA LEU A 343 -19.85 -19.76 -15.46
C LEU A 343 -20.78 -20.67 -14.69
N THR A 344 -20.60 -22.00 -14.81
CA THR A 344 -21.45 -23.03 -14.22
C THR A 344 -20.63 -24.07 -13.44
N GLY A 345 -21.30 -24.98 -12.76
CA GLY A 345 -20.64 -26.04 -11.99
C GLY A 345 -20.08 -25.56 -10.67
N ALA A 346 -19.32 -26.44 -10.01
CA ALA A 346 -18.81 -26.18 -8.67
C ALA A 346 -17.51 -25.39 -8.69
N ILE A 347 -17.26 -24.67 -7.58
CA ILE A 347 -15.93 -24.09 -7.30
C ILE A 347 -14.97 -25.26 -7.02
N PRO A 348 -13.83 -25.38 -7.73
CA PRO A 348 -12.86 -26.43 -7.45
C PRO A 348 -12.39 -26.40 -6.00
N SER A 349 -12.49 -27.52 -5.28
CA SER A 349 -12.07 -27.62 -3.87
C SER A 349 -10.57 -27.33 -3.70
N GLU A 350 -9.76 -27.70 -4.70
CA GLU A 350 -8.32 -27.51 -4.74
C GLU A 350 -7.90 -26.04 -4.76
N MET A 351 -8.81 -25.10 -5.00
CA MET A 351 -8.54 -23.66 -4.87
C MET A 351 -8.16 -23.26 -3.44
N GLU A 352 -8.49 -24.07 -2.42
CA GLU A 352 -8.00 -23.91 -1.06
C GLU A 352 -6.46 -23.91 -0.96
N ASN A 353 -5.76 -24.50 -1.95
CA ASN A 353 -4.31 -24.55 -2.04
C ASN A 353 -3.68 -23.28 -2.64
N LEU A 354 -4.48 -22.32 -3.10
CA LEU A 354 -3.98 -21.01 -3.56
C LEU A 354 -3.67 -20.10 -2.36
N HIS A 355 -2.59 -20.42 -1.66
CA HIS A 355 -2.22 -19.78 -0.38
C HIS A 355 -1.87 -18.29 -0.48
N PHE A 356 -1.60 -17.79 -1.69
CA PHE A 356 -1.30 -16.39 -1.95
C PHE A 356 -2.52 -15.56 -2.36
N LEU A 357 -3.66 -16.21 -2.60
CA LEU A 357 -4.87 -15.56 -3.07
C LEU A 357 -5.39 -14.59 -1.98
N SER A 358 -5.25 -13.30 -2.22
CA SER A 358 -5.67 -12.24 -1.31
C SER A 358 -7.01 -11.63 -1.69
N THR A 359 -7.39 -11.74 -2.96
CA THR A 359 -8.64 -11.22 -3.51
C THR A 359 -9.26 -12.24 -4.45
N ILE A 360 -10.50 -12.63 -4.19
CA ILE A 360 -11.32 -13.43 -5.10
C ILE A 360 -12.64 -12.73 -5.34
N ASN A 361 -13.10 -12.72 -6.59
CA ASN A 361 -14.43 -12.30 -6.95
C ASN A 361 -14.98 -13.24 -8.04
N ILE A 362 -15.97 -14.05 -7.70
CA ILE A 362 -16.68 -14.95 -8.60
C ILE A 362 -18.19 -14.69 -8.60
N SER A 363 -18.58 -13.51 -8.09
CA SER A 363 -19.95 -13.08 -7.99
C SER A 363 -20.64 -12.98 -9.36
N ASN A 364 -21.98 -13.00 -9.35
CA ASN A 364 -22.79 -12.85 -10.56
C ASN A 364 -22.43 -13.86 -11.68
N ASN A 365 -22.53 -15.14 -11.34
CA ASN A 365 -22.35 -16.27 -12.24
C ASN A 365 -23.51 -17.28 -12.03
N ASN A 366 -23.42 -18.45 -12.60
CA ASN A 366 -24.37 -19.56 -12.39
C ASN A 366 -23.68 -20.76 -11.72
N LEU A 367 -22.82 -20.52 -10.78
CA LEU A 367 -22.07 -21.52 -10.03
C LEU A 367 -22.98 -22.22 -9.02
N GLU A 368 -22.64 -23.47 -8.69
CA GLU A 368 -23.46 -24.35 -7.82
C GLU A 368 -22.60 -25.09 -6.80
N GLY A 369 -23.28 -25.69 -5.80
CA GLY A 369 -22.60 -26.50 -4.78
C GLY A 369 -21.96 -25.71 -3.64
N PRO A 370 -21.15 -26.40 -2.82
CA PRO A 370 -20.56 -25.79 -1.64
C PRO A 370 -19.41 -24.84 -1.96
N ILE A 371 -19.35 -23.71 -1.24
CA ILE A 371 -18.16 -22.86 -1.20
C ILE A 371 -17.08 -23.58 -0.38
N PRO A 372 -15.83 -23.69 -0.87
CA PRO A 372 -14.72 -24.21 -0.09
C PRO A 372 -14.55 -23.44 1.23
N THR A 373 -14.13 -24.12 2.29
CA THR A 373 -14.02 -23.53 3.64
C THR A 373 -12.61 -23.49 4.17
N GLY A 374 -11.68 -24.14 3.47
CA GLY A 374 -10.26 -24.21 3.83
C GLY A 374 -9.41 -23.05 3.27
N GLY A 375 -8.15 -22.97 3.69
CA GLY A 375 -7.19 -22.00 3.20
C GLY A 375 -7.64 -20.56 3.38
N GLN A 376 -7.48 -19.76 2.32
CA GLN A 376 -7.85 -18.33 2.32
C GLN A 376 -9.36 -18.09 2.20
N PHE A 377 -10.16 -19.11 1.85
CA PHE A 377 -11.60 -18.94 1.61
C PHE A 377 -12.35 -18.43 2.84
N SER A 378 -11.92 -18.78 4.03
CA SER A 378 -12.50 -18.28 5.28
C SER A 378 -12.30 -16.77 5.53
N THR A 379 -11.42 -16.11 4.75
CA THR A 379 -11.11 -14.68 4.88
C THR A 379 -11.82 -13.80 3.86
N PHE A 380 -12.44 -14.39 2.83
CA PHE A 380 -13.13 -13.64 1.79
C PHE A 380 -14.52 -13.21 2.23
N GLN A 381 -14.99 -12.10 1.66
CA GLN A 381 -16.31 -11.57 1.95
C GLN A 381 -17.41 -12.33 1.21
N ASN A 382 -18.62 -12.31 1.78
CA ASN A 382 -19.79 -12.90 1.13
C ASN A 382 -20.06 -12.31 -0.25
N SER A 383 -19.79 -11.00 -0.43
CA SER A 383 -19.94 -10.29 -1.71
C SER A 383 -19.13 -10.90 -2.85
N SER A 384 -18.02 -11.57 -2.55
CA SER A 384 -17.19 -12.28 -3.55
C SER A 384 -17.92 -13.46 -4.22
N PHE A 385 -19.01 -13.95 -3.61
CA PHE A 385 -19.77 -15.14 -4.04
C PHE A 385 -21.22 -14.80 -4.40
N ASP A 386 -21.68 -13.58 -4.12
CA ASP A 386 -23.05 -13.14 -4.35
C ASP A 386 -23.47 -13.29 -5.82
N GLY A 387 -24.77 -13.34 -6.07
CA GLY A 387 -25.30 -13.48 -7.44
C GLY A 387 -25.13 -14.89 -8.05
N ASN A 388 -24.77 -15.92 -7.25
CA ASN A 388 -24.77 -17.32 -7.63
C ASN A 388 -25.90 -18.06 -6.87
N PRO A 389 -27.08 -18.22 -7.48
CA PRO A 389 -28.26 -18.70 -6.74
C PRO A 389 -28.13 -20.12 -6.20
N GLN A 390 -27.32 -20.97 -6.81
CA GLN A 390 -27.15 -22.39 -6.46
C GLN A 390 -25.92 -22.67 -5.58
N LEU A 391 -25.10 -21.64 -5.26
CA LEU A 391 -24.03 -21.76 -4.26
C LEU A 391 -24.62 -21.86 -2.85
N CYS A 392 -23.99 -22.68 -2.03
CA CYS A 392 -24.37 -22.92 -0.65
C CYS A 392 -23.14 -22.95 0.27
N GLY A 393 -23.34 -22.76 1.56
CA GLY A 393 -22.28 -22.80 2.56
C GLY A 393 -22.52 -21.82 3.70
N PRO A 394 -21.73 -21.91 4.78
CA PRO A 394 -21.89 -21.08 5.97
C PRO A 394 -21.78 -19.57 5.67
N MET A 395 -20.92 -19.19 4.74
CA MET A 395 -20.67 -17.80 4.34
C MET A 395 -21.91 -17.13 3.73
N LEU A 396 -22.73 -17.86 2.98
CA LEU A 396 -23.95 -17.33 2.37
C LEU A 396 -25.20 -17.55 3.25
N GLY A 397 -25.05 -18.15 4.43
CA GLY A 397 -26.18 -18.55 5.28
C GLY A 397 -27.13 -19.58 4.64
N ARG A 398 -26.73 -20.19 3.54
CA ARG A 398 -27.51 -21.20 2.79
C ARG A 398 -26.95 -22.57 3.09
N ARG A 399 -27.80 -23.47 3.62
CA ARG A 399 -27.42 -24.88 3.85
C ARG A 399 -27.38 -25.63 2.52
N CYS A 400 -26.26 -26.35 2.27
CA CYS A 400 -26.19 -27.27 1.17
C CYS A 400 -27.16 -28.42 1.43
N SER A 401 -28.12 -28.63 0.53
CA SER A 401 -29.02 -29.80 0.57
C SER A 401 -28.21 -31.03 0.21
N SER A 402 -28.06 -31.94 1.18
CA SER A 402 -27.51 -33.27 0.92
C SER A 402 -28.52 -34.09 0.14
N ALA A 403 -28.49 -34.04 -1.18
CA ALA A 403 -29.04 -35.05 -2.03
C ALA A 403 -27.88 -36.00 -2.41
N ASP A 404 -28.07 -37.31 -2.07
CA ASP A 404 -27.26 -38.44 -2.48
C ASP A 404 -25.88 -38.68 -1.83
N ALA A 405 -25.93 -39.14 -0.57
CA ALA A 405 -24.92 -40.07 -0.06
C ALA A 405 -25.52 -41.49 -0.02
N PRO A 406 -24.81 -42.53 -0.50
CA PRO A 406 -25.33 -43.89 -0.48
C PRO A 406 -25.51 -44.40 0.95
N LEU A 407 -26.72 -44.95 1.21
CA LEU A 407 -27.13 -45.52 2.48
C LEU A 407 -26.21 -46.68 2.91
N VAL A 408 -25.42 -46.48 3.94
CA VAL A 408 -24.84 -47.59 4.72
C VAL A 408 -25.84 -47.94 5.84
N PRO A 409 -26.26 -49.18 6.02
CA PRO A 409 -27.26 -49.53 7.03
C PRO A 409 -26.60 -49.59 8.42
N THR A 410 -26.91 -48.61 9.27
CA THR A 410 -26.60 -48.66 10.70
C THR A 410 -27.80 -49.17 11.52
N LYS A 411 -27.53 -50.21 12.34
CA LYS A 411 -28.45 -50.84 13.28
C LYS A 411 -29.20 -49.81 14.15
N GLY A 412 -30.48 -49.99 14.22
CA GLY A 412 -31.42 -49.14 14.93
C GLY A 412 -31.13 -48.98 16.42
N ARG A 413 -31.06 -47.74 16.85
CA ARG A 413 -31.08 -47.32 18.25
C ARG A 413 -32.41 -46.57 18.51
N ASN A 414 -33.14 -47.00 19.54
CA ASN A 414 -34.50 -46.58 19.87
C ASN A 414 -34.69 -45.06 19.92
N LYS A 415 -35.24 -44.47 18.86
CA LYS A 415 -35.53 -43.04 18.74
C LYS A 415 -36.61 -42.55 19.73
N LYS A 416 -37.42 -43.40 20.31
CA LYS A 416 -38.51 -43.03 21.25
C LYS A 416 -37.97 -42.55 22.64
N ALA A 417 -36.83 -43.07 23.10
CA ALA A 417 -36.25 -42.65 24.39
C ALA A 417 -35.55 -41.31 24.31
N ILE A 418 -34.93 -40.97 23.17
CA ILE A 418 -34.24 -39.71 22.95
C ILE A 418 -35.23 -38.54 22.83
N PHE A 419 -36.40 -38.79 22.17
CA PHE A 419 -37.47 -37.77 22.07
C PHE A 419 -38.10 -37.44 23.43
N ALA A 420 -38.30 -38.43 24.30
CA ALA A 420 -38.85 -38.19 25.62
C ALA A 420 -37.94 -37.35 26.56
N ILE A 421 -36.62 -37.57 26.47
CA ILE A 421 -35.63 -36.80 27.22
C ILE A 421 -35.52 -35.38 26.69
N ALA A 422 -35.48 -35.19 25.35
CA ALA A 422 -35.45 -33.89 24.72
C ALA A 422 -36.70 -33.05 25.01
N PHE A 423 -37.89 -33.66 25.06
CA PHE A 423 -39.15 -33.00 25.42
C PHE A 423 -39.16 -32.56 26.89
N GLY A 424 -38.67 -33.40 27.78
CA GLY A 424 -38.57 -33.10 29.21
C GLY A 424 -37.64 -31.92 29.51
N VAL A 425 -36.47 -31.88 28.86
CA VAL A 425 -35.49 -30.74 29.00
C VAL A 425 -36.07 -29.46 28.42
N PHE A 426 -36.78 -29.54 27.29
CA PHE A 426 -37.41 -28.38 26.66
C PHE A 426 -38.47 -27.72 27.57
N PHE A 427 -39.34 -28.48 28.18
CA PHE A 427 -40.35 -27.97 29.12
C PHE A 427 -39.74 -27.45 30.41
N ALA A 428 -38.66 -28.06 30.91
CA ALA A 428 -37.94 -27.56 32.09
C ALA A 428 -37.28 -26.18 31.83
N VAL A 429 -36.67 -25.99 30.67
CA VAL A 429 -36.06 -24.70 30.26
C VAL A 429 -37.16 -23.64 30.09
N ILE A 430 -38.29 -23.93 29.48
CA ILE A 430 -39.41 -23.00 29.34
C ILE A 430 -39.96 -22.60 30.72
N SER A 431 -40.09 -23.55 31.61
CA SER A 431 -40.57 -23.25 32.99
C SER A 431 -39.61 -22.33 33.77
N ILE A 432 -38.29 -22.53 33.61
CA ILE A 432 -37.27 -21.68 34.21
C ILE A 432 -37.29 -20.28 33.57
N LEU A 433 -37.46 -20.17 32.26
CA LEU A 433 -37.56 -18.87 31.57
C LEU A 433 -38.84 -18.11 31.97
N LEU A 434 -39.97 -18.81 32.18
CA LEU A 434 -41.20 -18.19 32.65
C LEU A 434 -41.08 -17.70 34.13
N LEU A 435 -40.38 -18.44 34.99
CA LEU A 435 -40.10 -18.03 36.37
C LEU A 435 -39.16 -16.84 36.40
N LEU A 436 -38.12 -16.82 35.59
CA LEU A 436 -37.19 -15.67 35.42
C LEU A 436 -37.93 -14.44 34.85
N GLY A 437 -38.79 -14.63 33.86
CA GLY A 437 -39.64 -13.58 33.31
C GLY A 437 -40.56 -12.96 34.37
N ARG A 438 -41.22 -13.78 35.18
CA ARG A 438 -42.02 -13.28 36.32
C ARG A 438 -41.19 -12.53 37.36
N LEU A 439 -39.99 -13.01 37.66
CA LEU A 439 -39.08 -12.35 38.58
C LEU A 439 -38.64 -10.96 38.05
N LEU A 440 -38.31 -10.88 36.73
CA LEU A 440 -37.94 -9.62 36.10
C LEU A 440 -39.10 -8.63 36.00
N ILE A 441 -40.33 -9.11 35.76
CA ILE A 441 -41.54 -8.28 35.76
C ILE A 441 -41.80 -7.75 37.20
N THR A 442 -41.62 -8.56 38.23
CA THR A 442 -41.80 -8.14 39.61
C THR A 442 -40.78 -7.09 40.05
N ILE A 443 -39.53 -7.21 39.56
CA ILE A 443 -38.47 -6.22 39.78
C ILE A 443 -38.78 -4.93 39.02
N LYS A 444 -39.30 -5.02 37.81
CA LYS A 444 -39.67 -3.85 36.97
C LYS A 444 -40.88 -3.10 37.53
N VAL A 445 -41.88 -3.83 38.07
CA VAL A 445 -43.05 -3.23 38.72
C VAL A 445 -42.65 -2.53 40.06
N LYS A 446 -41.74 -3.11 40.87
CA LYS A 446 -41.20 -2.44 42.05
C LYS A 446 -40.38 -1.19 41.75
N ARG A 447 -39.76 -1.08 40.53
CA ARG A 447 -39.07 0.15 40.09
C ARG A 447 -40.03 1.21 39.54
N LEU A 448 -41.19 0.85 39.02
CA LEU A 448 -42.19 1.78 38.45
C LEU A 448 -43.08 2.45 39.55
N THR A 449 -43.24 1.85 40.74
CA THR A 449 -43.97 2.45 41.85
C THR A 449 -43.19 3.47 42.67
N ALA A 450 -41.91 3.67 42.38
CA ALA A 450 -41.06 4.67 43.05
C ALA A 450 -40.87 5.99 42.22
N LYS A 451 -41.54 6.13 41.08
CA LYS A 451 -41.42 7.32 40.20
C LYS A 451 -42.81 7.76 39.67
N SER A 452 -43.71 8.07 40.55
CA SER A 452 -44.92 8.81 40.20
C SER A 452 -45.25 9.86 41.24
N THR A 453 -44.62 10.98 41.12
CA THR A 453 -45.13 12.33 41.51
C THR A 453 -44.19 13.35 40.93
N ILE A 454 -44.67 14.08 39.94
CA ILE A 454 -44.62 15.52 39.69
C ILE A 454 -44.91 15.78 38.20
N GLU A 455 -46.17 16.17 37.98
CA GLU A 455 -46.78 17.15 37.08
C GLU A 455 -46.14 17.48 35.72
N ALA A 456 -46.80 17.19 34.67
CA ALA A 456 -47.80 17.82 33.80
C ALA A 456 -47.55 19.31 33.49
N ASN A 457 -47.17 19.58 32.22
CA ASN A 457 -47.95 20.49 31.37
C ASN A 457 -47.23 20.77 30.04
N GLY A 458 -47.98 20.70 28.95
CA GLY A 458 -47.96 21.66 27.89
C GLY A 458 -47.36 21.21 26.52
N ASP A 459 -48.27 20.84 25.70
CA ASP A 459 -48.44 21.20 24.28
C ASP A 459 -47.72 20.39 23.15
N VAL A 460 -48.64 19.94 22.36
CA VAL A 460 -48.61 19.28 21.05
C VAL A 460 -48.03 20.20 19.97
N GLU A 461 -47.10 19.66 19.18
CA GLU A 461 -47.12 19.91 17.71
C GLU A 461 -46.45 18.77 16.94
N THR A 462 -47.24 18.27 16.02
CA THR A 462 -46.93 17.29 15.00
C THR A 462 -45.99 17.84 13.93
N THR A 463 -44.93 17.12 13.57
CA THR A 463 -44.52 17.01 12.16
C THR A 463 -43.54 15.82 11.92
N SER A 464 -43.99 14.98 11.00
CA SER A 464 -43.26 14.21 9.96
C SER A 464 -41.98 13.45 10.33
N SER A 465 -42.17 12.15 10.23
CA SER A 465 -41.16 11.08 10.04
C SER A 465 -40.06 11.41 9.04
N ASN A 466 -38.83 11.43 9.53
CA ASN A 466 -37.68 11.08 8.70
C ASN A 466 -36.90 9.99 9.44
N SER A 467 -36.78 8.81 8.79
CA SER A 467 -36.00 7.68 9.24
C SER A 467 -34.52 8.05 9.28
N SER A 468 -34.01 8.40 10.45
CA SER A 468 -32.59 8.48 10.74
C SER A 468 -32.03 7.06 10.88
N GLN A 469 -31.24 6.62 9.88
CA GLN A 469 -30.37 5.47 10.04
C GLN A 469 -29.41 5.76 11.21
N GLU A 470 -29.56 5.01 12.30
CA GLU A 470 -28.65 5.06 13.44
C GLU A 470 -27.23 4.68 13.00
N HIS A 471 -26.29 5.58 13.22
CA HIS A 471 -24.87 5.39 12.97
C HIS A 471 -24.28 4.54 14.09
N THR A 472 -23.73 3.38 13.77
CA THR A 472 -23.16 2.47 14.77
C THR A 472 -21.72 2.87 15.08
N LEU A 473 -21.50 3.53 16.20
CA LEU A 473 -20.17 3.69 16.81
C LEU A 473 -19.89 2.48 17.71
N VAL A 474 -18.81 1.76 17.44
CA VAL A 474 -18.40 0.60 18.24
C VAL A 474 -17.25 1.01 19.16
N MET A 475 -17.45 0.89 20.47
CA MET A 475 -16.45 1.16 21.50
C MET A 475 -15.82 -0.15 21.96
N LEU A 476 -14.47 -0.19 22.03
CA LEU A 476 -13.68 -1.39 22.35
C LEU A 476 -13.15 -1.41 23.80
N LEU A 477 -12.95 -0.24 24.42
CA LEU A 477 -12.45 -0.14 25.79
C LEU A 477 -13.60 -0.08 26.78
N GLY A 478 -13.77 -1.16 27.54
CA GLY A 478 -14.76 -1.24 28.63
C GLY A 478 -14.19 -0.71 29.97
N SER A 479 -15.00 0.01 30.72
CA SER A 479 -15.05 0.36 32.13
C SER A 479 -15.22 1.85 32.48
N LYS A 480 -14.92 2.78 31.57
CA LYS A 480 -15.35 4.19 31.73
C LYS A 480 -16.40 4.63 30.71
N ALA A 481 -16.70 3.77 29.74
CA ALA A 481 -17.62 4.05 28.62
C ALA A 481 -19.12 3.87 28.97
N GLU A 482 -19.45 3.34 30.14
CA GLU A 482 -20.87 3.17 30.56
C GLU A 482 -21.55 4.48 31.03
N GLU A 483 -20.76 5.50 31.38
CA GLU A 483 -21.31 6.79 31.83
C GLU A 483 -21.33 7.88 30.74
N ASN A 484 -20.43 7.83 29.72
CA ASN A 484 -20.41 8.78 28.59
C ASN A 484 -20.42 8.03 27.25
N LYS A 485 -21.59 7.87 26.66
CA LYS A 485 -21.72 7.36 25.28
C LYS A 485 -21.18 8.39 24.29
N LEU A 486 -19.89 8.30 23.94
CA LEU A 486 -19.32 9.06 22.83
C LEU A 486 -20.14 8.81 21.56
N THR A 487 -20.64 9.85 20.93
CA THR A 487 -21.41 9.78 19.68
C THR A 487 -20.61 10.33 18.52
N PHE A 488 -20.90 9.87 17.31
CA PHE A 488 -20.27 10.42 16.11
C PHE A 488 -20.51 11.93 15.96
N SER A 489 -21.67 12.43 16.41
CA SER A 489 -21.99 13.85 16.42
C SER A 489 -21.04 14.66 17.31
N GLU A 490 -20.59 14.11 18.44
CA GLU A 490 -19.61 14.74 19.32
C GLU A 490 -18.22 14.76 18.69
N ILE A 491 -17.82 13.69 17.97
CA ILE A 491 -16.58 13.67 17.19
C ILE A 491 -16.62 14.74 16.10
N MET A 492 -17.74 14.87 15.36
CA MET A 492 -17.93 15.91 14.34
C MET A 492 -17.78 17.32 14.92
N LYS A 493 -18.37 17.56 16.10
CA LYS A 493 -18.23 18.84 16.81
C LYS A 493 -16.82 19.09 17.29
N ALA A 494 -16.19 18.08 17.91
CA ALA A 494 -14.83 18.17 18.48
C ALA A 494 -13.74 18.35 17.43
N THR A 495 -13.99 17.95 16.17
CA THR A 495 -13.11 18.14 15.02
C THR A 495 -13.53 19.31 14.11
N ASN A 496 -14.52 20.08 14.52
CA ASN A 496 -15.14 21.13 13.68
C ASN A 496 -15.48 20.63 12.26
N ASN A 497 -16.20 19.48 12.18
CA ASN A 497 -16.53 18.78 10.92
C ASN A 497 -15.28 18.33 10.12
N PHE A 498 -14.23 17.86 10.81
CA PHE A 498 -12.95 17.47 10.22
C PHE A 498 -12.28 18.64 9.47
N ASP A 499 -12.28 19.81 10.09
CA ASP A 499 -11.61 20.98 9.56
C ASP A 499 -10.10 20.79 9.48
N LYS A 500 -9.47 21.45 8.49
CA LYS A 500 -8.04 21.35 8.21
C LYS A 500 -7.15 21.80 9.38
N GLU A 501 -7.63 22.73 10.20
CA GLU A 501 -6.90 23.23 11.38
C GLU A 501 -6.73 22.18 12.49
N HIS A 502 -7.57 21.14 12.46
CA HIS A 502 -7.49 20.03 13.40
C HIS A 502 -6.62 18.85 12.92
N ILE A 503 -6.02 18.94 11.73
CA ILE A 503 -5.14 17.89 11.20
C ILE A 503 -3.83 17.92 11.99
N ILE A 504 -3.48 16.77 12.59
CA ILE A 504 -2.25 16.54 13.37
C ILE A 504 -1.31 15.56 12.67
N GLY A 505 -1.76 14.89 11.63
CA GLY A 505 -0.94 13.96 10.87
C GLY A 505 -1.57 13.60 9.52
N CYS A 506 -0.71 13.27 8.58
CA CYS A 506 -1.08 12.80 7.24
C CYS A 506 -0.26 11.54 6.96
N GLY A 507 -0.93 10.40 6.79
CA GLY A 507 -0.30 9.12 6.44
C GLY A 507 -0.77 8.62 5.09
N GLY A 508 -0.14 7.56 4.58
CA GLY A 508 -0.48 6.96 3.29
C GLY A 508 -1.93 6.49 3.16
N TYR A 509 -2.64 6.35 4.28
CA TYR A 509 -3.97 5.75 4.36
C TYR A 509 -5.03 6.70 4.91
N GLY A 510 -4.71 7.96 5.21
CA GLY A 510 -5.70 8.93 5.67
C GLY A 510 -5.13 10.09 6.47
N LEU A 511 -6.05 10.92 6.94
CA LEU A 511 -5.76 12.10 7.75
C LEU A 511 -6.08 11.80 9.22
N VAL A 512 -5.22 12.26 10.13
CA VAL A 512 -5.45 12.16 11.57
C VAL A 512 -5.83 13.53 12.11
N TYR A 513 -6.95 13.59 12.81
CA TYR A 513 -7.51 14.81 13.38
C TYR A 513 -7.43 14.78 14.90
N LYS A 514 -7.10 15.90 15.50
CA LYS A 514 -7.24 16.10 16.96
C LYS A 514 -8.69 16.42 17.27
N ALA A 515 -9.26 15.72 18.23
CA ALA A 515 -10.57 16.02 18.82
C ALA A 515 -10.39 16.31 20.32
N GLU A 516 -11.00 17.39 20.79
CA GLU A 516 -11.04 17.74 22.22
C GLU A 516 -12.49 17.74 22.68
N LEU A 517 -12.80 16.78 23.55
CA LEU A 517 -14.15 16.58 24.07
C LEU A 517 -14.48 17.60 25.17
N PRO A 518 -15.78 17.84 25.47
CA PRO A 518 -16.19 18.83 26.49
C PRO A 518 -15.67 18.54 27.92
N ASP A 519 -15.31 17.30 28.19
CA ASP A 519 -14.71 16.87 29.46
C ASP A 519 -13.18 17.08 29.54
N GLY A 520 -12.59 17.66 28.48
CA GLY A 520 -11.14 17.88 28.34
C GLY A 520 -10.35 16.65 27.84
N CYS A 521 -11.03 15.53 27.57
CA CYS A 521 -10.38 14.36 26.96
C CYS A 521 -9.95 14.66 25.52
N LYS A 522 -8.71 14.32 25.17
CA LYS A 522 -8.14 14.50 23.84
C LYS A 522 -8.04 13.17 23.11
N LEU A 523 -8.56 13.13 21.91
CA LEU A 523 -8.56 11.95 21.03
C LEU A 523 -7.86 12.27 19.71
N ALA A 524 -7.31 11.23 19.07
CA ALA A 524 -6.82 11.27 17.73
C ALA A 524 -7.75 10.43 16.82
N ILE A 525 -8.32 11.06 15.80
CA ILE A 525 -9.29 10.43 14.90
C ILE A 525 -8.64 10.21 13.54
N LYS A 526 -8.29 8.97 13.22
CA LYS A 526 -7.77 8.61 11.90
C LYS A 526 -8.94 8.37 10.95
N LYS A 527 -9.11 9.28 9.99
CA LYS A 527 -10.09 9.16 8.92
C LYS A 527 -9.40 8.52 7.72
N LEU A 528 -9.81 7.31 7.36
CA LEU A 528 -9.26 6.58 6.22
C LEU A 528 -9.84 7.14 4.93
N ASN A 529 -8.97 7.39 3.95
CA ASN A 529 -9.31 7.87 2.62
C ASN A 529 -8.58 6.99 1.59
N GLY A 530 -9.27 6.54 0.53
CA GLY A 530 -8.64 5.75 -0.53
C GLY A 530 -9.64 4.83 -1.24
N GLU A 531 -9.13 3.88 -2.03
CA GLU A 531 -9.96 2.85 -2.65
C GLU A 531 -10.53 1.91 -1.58
N MET A 532 -11.82 1.58 -1.70
CA MET A 532 -12.61 0.89 -0.68
C MET A 532 -11.94 -0.41 -0.19
N CYS A 533 -11.38 -1.22 -1.07
CA CYS A 533 -10.79 -2.51 -0.68
C CYS A 533 -9.44 -2.40 0.08
N LEU A 534 -8.65 -1.36 -0.16
CA LEU A 534 -7.41 -1.12 0.60
C LEU A 534 -7.72 -0.56 1.99
N MET A 535 -8.67 0.38 2.08
CA MET A 535 -9.14 0.93 3.35
C MET A 535 -9.70 -0.15 4.26
N GLU A 536 -10.53 -1.04 3.72
CA GLU A 536 -11.14 -2.13 4.46
C GLU A 536 -10.10 -3.10 5.02
N ARG A 537 -9.10 -3.47 4.23
CA ARG A 537 -8.03 -4.38 4.64
C ARG A 537 -7.18 -3.82 5.78
N GLU A 538 -6.85 -2.54 5.72
CA GLU A 538 -6.05 -1.87 6.76
C GLU A 538 -6.84 -1.59 8.01
N PHE A 539 -8.05 -1.10 7.85
CA PHE A 539 -8.99 -0.92 8.94
C PHE A 539 -9.22 -2.23 9.68
N THR A 540 -9.53 -3.32 8.95
CA THR A 540 -9.77 -4.62 9.55
C THR A 540 -8.53 -5.14 10.28
N ALA A 541 -7.34 -5.03 9.69
CA ALA A 541 -6.10 -5.45 10.33
C ALA A 541 -5.83 -4.64 11.63
N GLU A 542 -6.05 -3.33 11.60
CA GLU A 542 -5.80 -2.45 12.73
C GLU A 542 -6.82 -2.68 13.88
N VAL A 543 -8.09 -2.85 13.53
CA VAL A 543 -9.15 -3.19 14.49
C VAL A 543 -8.93 -4.58 15.08
N GLU A 544 -8.65 -5.59 14.25
CA GLU A 544 -8.41 -6.97 14.70
C GLU A 544 -7.24 -7.04 15.69
N VAL A 545 -6.11 -6.43 15.34
CA VAL A 545 -4.92 -6.45 16.18
C VAL A 545 -5.13 -5.68 17.48
N LEU A 546 -5.58 -4.43 17.44
CA LEU A 546 -5.68 -3.56 18.60
C LEU A 546 -6.89 -3.88 19.51
N SER A 547 -7.90 -4.58 19.00
CA SER A 547 -8.98 -5.11 19.88
C SER A 547 -8.49 -6.25 20.79
N MET A 548 -7.49 -7.02 20.34
CA MET A 548 -6.91 -8.15 21.05
C MET A 548 -5.65 -7.77 21.86
N ALA A 549 -4.89 -6.78 21.40
CA ALA A 549 -3.60 -6.40 21.94
C ALA A 549 -3.72 -5.10 22.76
N GLN A 550 -3.68 -5.22 24.10
CA GLN A 550 -3.65 -4.07 25.01
C GLN A 550 -2.39 -4.10 25.88
N HIS A 551 -1.58 -3.06 25.75
CA HIS A 551 -0.31 -2.97 26.47
C HIS A 551 0.10 -1.51 26.66
N ASP A 552 0.81 -1.21 27.73
CA ASP A 552 1.29 0.13 28.11
C ASP A 552 2.17 0.83 27.07
N HIS A 553 2.70 0.10 26.11
CA HIS A 553 3.53 0.59 25.02
C HIS A 553 2.91 0.33 23.63
N LEU A 554 1.60 0.17 23.55
CA LEU A 554 0.81 0.21 22.33
C LEU A 554 -0.15 1.41 22.40
N VAL A 555 -0.41 2.02 21.26
CA VAL A 555 -1.42 3.09 21.18
C VAL A 555 -2.81 2.51 21.49
N PRO A 556 -3.54 3.02 22.50
CA PRO A 556 -4.87 2.53 22.82
C PRO A 556 -5.89 2.90 21.75
N LEU A 557 -6.55 1.91 21.16
CA LEU A 557 -7.71 2.08 20.29
C LEU A 557 -8.97 2.13 21.15
N TRP A 558 -9.68 3.27 21.16
CA TRP A 558 -10.93 3.47 21.91
C TRP A 558 -12.12 2.84 21.21
N GLY A 559 -12.15 2.91 19.87
CA GLY A 559 -13.24 2.39 19.07
C GLY A 559 -13.11 2.76 17.61
N TYR A 560 -14.15 2.46 16.86
CA TYR A 560 -14.22 2.77 15.44
C TYR A 560 -15.63 3.10 14.98
N CYS A 561 -15.75 3.77 13.85
CA CYS A 561 -17.01 4.08 13.21
C CYS A 561 -16.91 3.92 11.70
N ILE A 562 -17.94 3.33 11.09
CA ILE A 562 -18.10 3.23 9.65
C ILE A 562 -19.33 4.04 9.27
N GLN A 563 -19.14 5.05 8.39
CA GLN A 563 -20.22 5.90 7.94
C GLN A 563 -20.15 6.06 6.43
N ARG A 564 -21.10 5.45 5.71
CA ARG A 564 -21.14 5.40 4.24
C ARG A 564 -19.78 4.98 3.68
N ASP A 565 -19.07 5.89 2.96
CA ASP A 565 -17.77 5.64 2.34
C ASP A 565 -16.59 6.12 3.21
N SER A 566 -16.83 6.44 4.50
CA SER A 566 -15.80 6.96 5.41
C SER A 566 -15.65 6.04 6.63
N TRP A 567 -14.40 5.68 6.93
CA TRP A 567 -14.02 4.77 8.00
C TRP A 567 -13.14 5.53 8.99
N PHE A 568 -13.44 5.41 10.28
CA PHE A 568 -12.79 6.16 11.34
C PHE A 568 -12.28 5.24 12.42
N LEU A 569 -11.03 5.46 12.84
CA LEU A 569 -10.41 4.82 14.00
C LEU A 569 -10.16 5.90 15.05
N ILE A 570 -10.47 5.59 16.33
CA ILE A 570 -10.45 6.54 17.43
C ILE A 570 -9.40 6.09 18.43
N TYR A 571 -8.37 6.90 18.64
CA TYR A 571 -7.23 6.60 19.50
C TYR A 571 -7.09 7.61 20.65
N SER A 572 -6.33 7.24 21.67
CA SER A 572 -5.78 8.20 22.61
C SER A 572 -4.88 9.19 21.88
N PHE A 573 -4.99 10.48 22.23
CA PHE A 573 -4.09 11.50 21.73
C PHE A 573 -2.72 11.41 22.41
N MET A 574 -1.64 11.47 21.64
CA MET A 574 -0.25 11.44 22.12
C MET A 574 0.34 12.85 22.04
N GLU A 575 0.57 13.47 23.19
CA GLU A 575 0.86 14.90 23.30
C GLU A 575 2.18 15.31 22.67
N ASN A 576 3.17 14.42 22.68
CA ASN A 576 4.51 14.69 22.16
C ASN A 576 4.69 14.19 20.70
N GLY A 577 3.61 13.81 19.98
CA GLY A 577 3.68 13.42 18.57
C GLY A 577 4.54 12.17 18.33
N SER A 578 5.25 12.11 17.22
CA SER A 578 6.08 10.97 16.83
C SER A 578 7.56 11.16 17.21
N LEU A 579 8.29 10.05 17.33
CA LEU A 579 9.75 10.06 17.51
C LEU A 579 10.48 10.69 16.31
N ASP A 580 9.93 10.52 15.09
CA ASP A 580 10.48 11.14 13.87
C ASP A 580 10.49 12.69 13.98
N ASP A 581 9.38 13.27 14.49
CA ASP A 581 9.29 14.72 14.72
C ASP A 581 10.37 15.20 15.68
N TRP A 582 10.70 14.41 16.70
CA TRP A 582 11.69 14.75 17.70
C TRP A 582 13.13 14.53 17.26
N LEU A 583 13.43 13.64 16.36
CA LEU A 583 14.78 13.39 15.87
C LEU A 583 15.13 14.22 14.62
N HIS A 584 14.13 14.51 13.75
CA HIS A 584 14.44 14.96 12.40
C HIS A 584 13.71 16.22 11.89
N ASN A 585 12.63 16.67 12.56
CA ASN A 585 11.77 17.76 12.05
C ASN A 585 11.77 18.99 12.97
N ARG A 586 12.93 19.40 13.48
CA ARG A 586 13.03 20.51 14.44
C ARG A 586 13.54 21.80 13.84
N ASP A 587 12.97 22.90 14.31
CA ASP A 587 13.58 24.22 14.21
C ASP A 587 14.84 24.28 15.10
N ASP A 588 15.87 25.03 14.67
CA ASP A 588 17.20 25.13 15.32
C ASP A 588 17.19 25.72 16.75
N ASP A 589 16.07 25.65 17.47
CA ASP A 589 15.96 26.20 18.82
C ASP A 589 16.47 25.18 19.85
N ALA A 590 17.65 25.45 20.42
CA ALA A 590 18.43 24.59 21.29
C ALA A 590 17.74 24.15 22.61
N SER A 591 16.49 24.62 22.86
CA SER A 591 15.75 24.35 24.12
C SER A 591 14.98 23.03 24.14
N THR A 592 14.94 22.26 23.03
CA THR A 592 14.05 21.12 22.87
C THR A 592 14.75 19.85 22.40
N PHE A 593 15.84 19.46 23.02
CA PHE A 593 16.67 18.32 22.64
C PHE A 593 16.31 17.05 23.45
N LEU A 594 16.23 15.87 22.80
CA LEU A 594 16.10 14.59 23.47
C LEU A 594 17.45 14.18 24.06
N ASP A 595 17.59 14.24 25.36
CA ASP A 595 18.78 13.75 26.07
C ASP A 595 18.87 12.21 26.03
N TRP A 596 20.03 11.67 26.36
CA TRP A 596 20.26 10.23 26.33
C TRP A 596 19.31 9.41 27.22
N PRO A 597 19.05 9.79 28.49
CA PRO A 597 18.09 9.07 29.34
C PRO A 597 16.70 8.97 28.69
N THR A 598 16.22 10.04 28.05
CA THR A 598 14.91 10.02 27.36
C THR A 598 14.96 9.14 26.12
N ARG A 599 16.04 9.18 25.30
CA ARG A 599 16.20 8.28 24.14
C ARG A 599 16.26 6.82 24.57
N LEU A 600 16.94 6.50 25.64
CA LEU A 600 17.00 5.13 26.20
C LEU A 600 15.63 4.68 26.72
N LYS A 601 14.88 5.56 27.40
CA LYS A 601 13.50 5.29 27.83
C LYS A 601 12.59 4.96 26.65
N ILE A 602 12.71 5.71 25.54
CA ILE A 602 11.96 5.48 24.30
C ILE A 602 12.35 4.12 23.68
N ALA A 603 13.65 3.82 23.60
CA ALA A 603 14.16 2.54 23.07
C ALA A 603 13.61 1.34 23.85
N LYS A 604 13.60 1.41 25.19
CA LYS A 604 13.04 0.39 26.07
C LYS A 604 11.54 0.21 25.84
N GLY A 605 10.78 1.32 25.84
CA GLY A 605 9.33 1.30 25.64
C GLY A 605 8.93 0.69 24.29
N ALA A 606 9.54 1.10 23.18
CA ALA A 606 9.30 0.52 21.88
C ALA A 606 9.61 -0.99 21.84
N SER A 607 10.71 -1.40 22.49
CA SER A 607 11.10 -2.82 22.58
C SER A 607 10.11 -3.65 23.41
N HIS A 608 9.56 -3.09 24.50
CA HIS A 608 8.52 -3.73 25.31
C HIS A 608 7.21 -3.90 24.51
N GLY A 609 6.76 -2.86 23.80
CA GLY A 609 5.59 -2.95 22.93
C GLY A 609 5.76 -4.06 21.88
N LEU A 610 6.90 -4.10 21.20
CA LEU A 610 7.21 -5.14 20.21
C LEU A 610 7.31 -6.53 20.86
N SER A 611 7.88 -6.63 22.05
CA SER A 611 7.97 -7.90 22.79
C SER A 611 6.58 -8.45 23.13
N TYR A 612 5.66 -7.59 23.50
CA TYR A 612 4.29 -7.98 23.80
C TYR A 612 3.58 -8.60 22.59
N ILE A 613 3.63 -7.95 21.42
CA ILE A 613 2.95 -8.46 20.21
C ILE A 613 3.63 -9.71 19.64
N HIS A 614 4.95 -9.87 19.84
CA HIS A 614 5.70 -11.05 19.36
C HIS A 614 5.56 -12.28 20.24
N ASN A 615 5.41 -12.12 21.58
CA ASN A 615 5.52 -13.25 22.52
C ASN A 615 4.26 -13.51 23.33
N VAL A 616 3.49 -12.45 23.68
CA VAL A 616 2.32 -12.56 24.56
C VAL A 616 1.04 -12.75 23.75
N CYS A 617 0.86 -12.00 22.67
CA CYS A 617 -0.30 -12.14 21.79
C CYS A 617 -0.37 -13.55 21.16
N LYS A 618 -1.59 -14.10 21.10
CA LYS A 618 -1.87 -15.37 20.42
C LYS A 618 -3.12 -15.23 19.57
N PRO A 619 -2.96 -15.33 18.26
CA PRO A 619 -1.72 -15.58 17.47
C PRO A 619 -0.69 -14.46 17.62
N HIS A 620 0.59 -14.77 17.34
CA HIS A 620 1.65 -13.77 17.33
C HIS A 620 1.42 -12.76 16.22
N ILE A 621 1.83 -11.50 16.44
CA ILE A 621 1.62 -10.39 15.52
C ILE A 621 2.96 -9.95 14.94
N VAL A 622 3.07 -9.84 13.61
CA VAL A 622 4.16 -9.14 12.91
C VAL A 622 3.68 -7.75 12.57
N HIS A 623 4.39 -6.71 12.98
CA HIS A 623 4.00 -5.31 12.76
C HIS A 623 4.23 -4.86 11.31
N ARG A 624 5.40 -5.15 10.73
CA ARG A 624 5.81 -4.89 9.35
C ARG A 624 6.11 -3.43 8.98
N ASP A 625 5.82 -2.46 9.87
CA ASP A 625 6.12 -1.05 9.64
C ASP A 625 6.65 -0.36 10.92
N ILE A 626 7.62 -0.99 11.58
CA ILE A 626 8.35 -0.38 12.71
C ILE A 626 9.27 0.71 12.15
N LYS A 627 9.04 1.96 12.57
CA LYS A 627 9.81 3.15 12.18
C LYS A 627 9.62 4.27 13.19
N SER A 628 10.46 5.30 13.16
CA SER A 628 10.40 6.43 14.09
C SER A 628 9.06 7.19 14.03
N SER A 629 8.43 7.34 12.87
CA SER A 629 7.12 8.00 12.74
C SER A 629 5.94 7.19 13.27
N ASN A 630 6.11 5.87 13.48
CA ASN A 630 5.11 4.98 14.08
C ASN A 630 5.38 4.69 15.57
N ILE A 631 6.32 5.39 16.18
CA ILE A 631 6.55 5.41 17.63
C ILE A 631 6.06 6.74 18.16
N LEU A 632 4.88 6.74 18.79
CA LEU A 632 4.26 7.94 19.33
C LEU A 632 4.64 8.11 20.80
N LEU A 633 4.73 9.36 21.26
CA LEU A 633 5.20 9.75 22.58
C LEU A 633 4.07 10.44 23.35
N ASP A 634 3.76 9.94 24.54
CA ASP A 634 2.81 10.59 25.43
C ASP A 634 3.45 11.82 26.15
N LYS A 635 2.70 12.49 26.99
CA LYS A 635 3.15 13.68 27.74
C LYS A 635 4.43 13.45 28.55
N ASP A 636 4.72 12.22 28.95
CA ASP A 636 5.86 11.83 29.78
C ASP A 636 6.99 11.21 28.93
N PHE A 637 6.95 11.33 27.60
CA PHE A 637 7.88 10.70 26.66
C PHE A 637 7.91 9.16 26.77
N LYS A 638 6.82 8.54 27.16
CA LYS A 638 6.66 7.09 27.10
C LYS A 638 6.30 6.71 25.66
N ALA A 639 7.03 5.73 25.11
CA ALA A 639 6.85 5.30 23.73
C ALA A 639 5.66 4.33 23.58
N HIS A 640 4.87 4.54 22.53
CA HIS A 640 3.74 3.69 22.16
C HIS A 640 3.85 3.33 20.67
N LEU A 641 3.84 2.03 20.33
CA LEU A 641 3.77 1.57 18.96
C LEU A 641 2.40 1.86 18.37
N ALA A 642 2.37 2.37 17.13
CA ALA A 642 1.18 2.82 16.42
C ALA A 642 1.17 2.30 14.97
N ASP A 643 0.03 2.45 14.30
CA ASP A 643 -0.21 2.13 12.89
C ASP A 643 -0.06 0.64 12.56
N PHE A 644 -1.06 -0.14 12.97
CA PHE A 644 -1.13 -1.59 12.79
C PHE A 644 -1.82 -2.00 11.46
N GLY A 645 -2.12 -1.07 10.57
CA GLY A 645 -2.80 -1.34 9.30
C GLY A 645 -2.07 -2.34 8.39
N LEU A 646 -0.75 -2.44 8.51
CA LEU A 646 0.06 -3.42 7.77
C LEU A 646 0.32 -4.71 8.54
N SER A 647 -0.09 -4.82 9.80
CA SER A 647 0.19 -5.97 10.66
C SER A 647 -0.49 -7.24 10.18
N ARG A 648 0.09 -8.39 10.56
CA ARG A 648 -0.46 -9.71 10.24
C ARG A 648 -0.31 -10.68 11.42
N LEU A 649 -1.29 -11.57 11.55
CA LEU A 649 -1.30 -12.63 12.54
C LEU A 649 -0.51 -13.84 12.03
N ILE A 650 0.41 -14.37 12.84
CA ILE A 650 1.09 -15.64 12.56
C ILE A 650 0.28 -16.77 13.18
N LEU A 651 -0.34 -17.59 12.34
CA LEU A 651 -1.13 -18.74 12.76
C LEU A 651 -0.27 -19.75 13.56
N PRO A 652 -0.88 -20.50 14.52
CA PRO A 652 -0.20 -21.56 15.22
C PRO A 652 0.46 -22.56 14.23
N ASN A 653 1.71 -22.92 14.48
CA ASN A 653 2.55 -23.79 13.64
C ASN A 653 3.16 -23.14 12.39
N LYS A 654 3.06 -21.81 12.22
CA LYS A 654 3.79 -21.07 11.18
C LYS A 654 4.84 -20.16 11.81
N THR A 655 5.95 -19.95 11.11
CA THR A 655 7.05 -19.08 11.54
C THR A 655 7.04 -17.74 10.80
N HIS A 656 6.17 -17.61 9.79
CA HIS A 656 6.11 -16.47 8.90
C HIS A 656 4.73 -16.31 8.27
N VAL A 657 4.47 -15.16 7.70
CA VAL A 657 3.29 -14.86 6.87
C VAL A 657 3.77 -14.50 5.48
N THR A 658 3.25 -15.18 4.48
CA THR A 658 3.47 -14.79 3.09
C THR A 658 2.61 -13.58 2.77
N THR A 659 3.20 -12.54 2.20
CA THR A 659 2.52 -11.25 2.02
C THR A 659 3.25 -10.39 0.99
N GLU A 660 2.55 -9.38 0.45
CA GLU A 660 3.19 -8.35 -0.37
C GLU A 660 4.35 -7.70 0.37
N LEU A 661 5.39 -7.29 -0.37
CA LEU A 661 6.46 -6.48 0.20
C LEU A 661 5.87 -5.10 0.55
N VAL A 662 5.77 -4.84 1.83
CA VAL A 662 5.30 -3.56 2.38
C VAL A 662 6.21 -3.14 3.53
N GLY A 663 6.26 -1.84 3.76
CA GLY A 663 7.08 -1.23 4.79
C GLY A 663 7.70 0.08 4.30
N THR A 664 8.49 0.73 5.12
CA THR A 664 9.09 2.04 4.84
C THR A 664 10.55 1.89 4.43
N LEU A 665 10.96 2.57 3.34
CA LEU A 665 12.34 2.54 2.84
C LEU A 665 13.34 2.89 3.96
N GLY A 666 14.42 2.12 4.03
CA GLY A 666 15.46 2.24 5.08
C GLY A 666 15.19 1.39 6.32
N TYR A 667 13.94 0.97 6.58
CA TYR A 667 13.58 0.07 7.69
C TYR A 667 13.29 -1.36 7.24
N ILE A 668 13.10 -1.57 5.93
CA ILE A 668 12.80 -2.89 5.37
C ILE A 668 13.99 -3.81 5.48
N PRO A 669 13.81 -5.01 6.04
CA PRO A 669 14.89 -5.97 6.13
C PRO A 669 15.30 -6.53 4.75
N PRO A 670 16.59 -6.79 4.50
CA PRO A 670 17.09 -7.18 3.18
C PRO A 670 16.48 -8.48 2.62
N GLU A 671 16.05 -9.41 3.48
CA GLU A 671 15.42 -10.66 3.05
C GLU A 671 14.01 -10.44 2.45
N TYR A 672 13.34 -9.34 2.74
CA TYR A 672 12.04 -9.05 2.14
C TYR A 672 12.16 -8.79 0.63
N GLY A 673 13.32 -8.39 0.13
CA GLY A 673 13.60 -8.25 -1.30
C GLY A 673 13.81 -9.58 -2.04
N GLN A 674 14.04 -10.69 -1.31
CA GLN A 674 14.30 -12.01 -1.90
C GLN A 674 13.09 -12.97 -1.83
N GLY A 675 12.05 -12.62 -1.10
CA GLY A 675 10.83 -13.43 -0.96
C GLY A 675 9.76 -12.67 -0.20
N SER A 676 8.51 -12.84 -0.63
CA SER A 676 7.34 -12.17 -0.04
C SER A 676 6.98 -12.76 1.34
N VAL A 677 7.91 -12.75 2.29
CA VAL A 677 7.77 -13.42 3.59
C VAL A 677 8.02 -12.45 4.73
N ALA A 678 6.97 -12.16 5.51
CA ALA A 678 7.08 -11.36 6.73
C ALA A 678 7.35 -12.26 7.95
N THR A 679 8.32 -11.88 8.77
CA THR A 679 8.77 -12.63 9.95
C THR A 679 8.93 -11.72 11.15
N LEU A 680 8.84 -12.28 12.36
CA LEU A 680 9.20 -11.57 13.59
C LEU A 680 10.65 -11.03 13.56
N ARG A 681 11.54 -11.70 12.83
CA ARG A 681 12.94 -11.26 12.63
C ARG A 681 13.04 -10.02 11.74
N GLY A 682 12.06 -9.79 10.86
CA GLY A 682 11.94 -8.56 10.07
C GLY A 682 11.69 -7.35 10.96
N ASP A 683 10.74 -7.43 11.89
CA ASP A 683 10.47 -6.36 12.85
C ASP A 683 11.68 -6.05 13.74
N ILE A 684 12.50 -7.08 14.08
CA ILE A 684 13.75 -6.88 14.82
C ILE A 684 14.75 -6.04 14.02
N TYR A 685 14.85 -6.26 12.71
CA TYR A 685 15.70 -5.43 11.85
C TYR A 685 15.23 -3.97 11.87
N SER A 686 13.94 -3.74 11.66
CA SER A 686 13.35 -2.40 11.66
C SER A 686 13.53 -1.69 13.01
N LEU A 687 13.36 -2.40 14.14
CA LEU A 687 13.68 -1.88 15.48
C LEU A 687 15.18 -1.55 15.61
N GLY A 688 16.06 -2.38 15.04
CA GLY A 688 17.50 -2.11 15.02
C GLY A 688 17.83 -0.79 14.31
N VAL A 689 17.15 -0.49 13.21
CA VAL A 689 17.28 0.79 12.50
C VAL A 689 16.83 1.96 13.38
N VAL A 690 15.69 1.85 14.08
CA VAL A 690 15.22 2.86 15.04
C VAL A 690 16.25 3.09 16.17
N LEU A 691 16.86 2.03 16.69
CA LEU A 691 17.93 2.16 17.70
C LEU A 691 19.14 2.94 17.14
N LEU A 692 19.48 2.74 15.86
CA LEU A 692 20.53 3.53 15.20
C LEU A 692 20.12 4.99 15.03
N GLU A 693 18.87 5.32 14.70
CA GLU A 693 18.37 6.70 14.66
C GLU A 693 18.51 7.37 16.02
N LEU A 694 18.08 6.69 17.10
CA LEU A 694 18.20 7.21 18.48
C LEU A 694 19.66 7.51 18.89
N LEU A 695 20.62 6.72 18.38
CA LEU A 695 22.04 6.88 18.70
C LEU A 695 22.72 7.96 17.85
N THR A 696 22.34 8.09 16.59
CA THR A 696 23.06 8.92 15.62
C THR A 696 22.38 10.24 15.33
N GLY A 697 21.08 10.36 15.58
CA GLY A 697 20.24 11.48 15.15
C GLY A 697 20.05 11.56 13.62
N LEU A 698 20.46 10.54 12.86
CA LEU A 698 20.40 10.52 11.40
C LEU A 698 19.23 9.68 10.87
N ARG A 699 18.62 10.12 9.76
CA ARG A 699 17.61 9.34 9.04
C ARG A 699 18.22 8.08 8.39
N PRO A 700 17.46 6.98 8.27
CA PRO A 700 17.93 5.72 7.64
C PRO A 700 18.40 5.89 6.21
N VAL A 701 17.71 6.77 5.46
CA VAL A 701 18.06 7.16 4.09
C VAL A 701 18.13 8.67 4.04
N SER A 702 19.28 9.21 3.64
CA SER A 702 19.46 10.67 3.44
C SER A 702 19.30 11.01 1.96
N VAL A 703 18.54 12.05 1.65
CA VAL A 703 18.25 12.52 0.28
C VAL A 703 19.40 13.39 -0.27
N MET A 704 20.45 13.64 0.49
CA MET A 704 21.55 14.52 0.06
C MET A 704 22.73 13.76 -0.57
N SER A 705 23.29 14.34 -1.59
CA SER A 705 24.16 13.85 -2.68
C SER A 705 25.49 13.16 -2.34
N THR A 706 25.78 12.83 -1.08
CA THR A 706 26.94 12.02 -0.67
C THR A 706 26.55 10.92 0.33
N SER A 707 25.29 10.58 0.38
CA SER A 707 24.67 9.84 1.47
C SER A 707 24.96 8.35 1.38
N LYS A 708 25.75 7.88 2.30
CA LYS A 708 25.76 6.47 2.70
C LYS A 708 24.46 6.20 3.47
N GLU A 709 23.75 5.11 3.14
CA GLU A 709 22.65 4.61 3.96
C GLU A 709 23.12 4.39 5.40
N LEU A 710 22.26 4.67 6.39
CA LEU A 710 22.61 4.65 7.81
C LEU A 710 23.23 3.32 8.25
N VAL A 711 22.57 2.20 7.91
CA VAL A 711 23.01 0.85 8.36
C VAL A 711 24.40 0.49 7.78
N PRO A 712 24.65 0.56 6.45
CA PRO A 712 25.99 0.30 5.90
C PRO A 712 27.04 1.22 6.47
N TRP A 713 26.75 2.51 6.65
CA TRP A 713 27.69 3.48 7.20
C TRP A 713 28.09 3.15 8.65
N VAL A 714 27.11 2.85 9.52
CA VAL A 714 27.40 2.47 10.92
C VAL A 714 28.24 1.20 10.99
N LEU A 715 27.93 0.20 10.17
CA LEU A 715 28.68 -1.07 10.13
C LEU A 715 30.12 -0.85 9.62
N GLU A 716 30.31 0.05 8.64
CA GLU A 716 31.63 0.45 8.14
C GLU A 716 32.44 1.14 9.25
N MET A 717 31.88 2.14 9.93
CA MET A 717 32.54 2.87 11.02
C MET A 717 32.91 1.94 12.18
N ARG A 718 32.02 0.98 12.50
CA ARG A 718 32.31 -0.03 13.50
C ARG A 718 33.49 -0.93 13.09
N SER A 719 33.58 -1.34 11.83
CA SER A 719 34.68 -2.16 11.32
C SER A 719 36.04 -1.44 11.39
N GLN A 720 36.00 -0.11 11.29
CA GLN A 720 37.19 0.78 11.41
C GLN A 720 37.55 1.12 12.85
N GLY A 721 36.81 0.64 13.85
CA GLY A 721 37.07 0.99 15.27
C GLY A 721 36.61 2.41 15.66
N LYS A 722 35.78 3.07 14.84
CA LYS A 722 35.32 4.46 15.02
C LYS A 722 33.88 4.53 15.57
N GLN A 723 33.52 3.69 16.53
CA GLN A 723 32.16 3.61 17.07
C GLN A 723 31.68 4.90 17.74
N ILE A 724 32.59 5.65 18.36
CA ILE A 724 32.26 6.93 19.02
C ILE A 724 31.86 8.00 17.97
N ASP A 725 32.47 7.93 16.78
CA ASP A 725 32.17 8.89 15.70
C ASP A 725 30.77 8.67 15.07
N VAL A 726 30.12 7.57 15.39
CA VAL A 726 28.75 7.27 14.98
C VAL A 726 27.70 7.98 15.84
N LEU A 727 28.04 8.26 17.12
CA LEU A 727 27.11 8.86 18.07
C LEU A 727 26.75 10.30 17.68
N ASP A 728 25.51 10.67 17.93
CA ASP A 728 24.99 12.03 17.74
C ASP A 728 25.95 13.04 18.41
N PRO A 729 26.46 14.04 17.68
CA PRO A 729 27.36 15.05 18.25
C PRO A 729 26.83 15.73 19.50
N THR A 730 25.49 15.88 19.61
CA THR A 730 24.83 16.53 20.75
C THR A 730 24.84 15.66 22.02
N LEU A 731 25.03 14.35 21.87
CA LEU A 731 25.12 13.40 22.99
C LEU A 731 26.55 13.13 23.46
N ARG A 732 27.57 13.53 22.68
CA ARG A 732 28.97 13.30 23.04
C ARG A 732 29.39 14.20 24.21
N GLY A 733 30.19 13.65 25.12
CA GLY A 733 30.64 14.38 26.31
C GLY A 733 29.60 14.46 27.43
N THR A 734 28.45 13.77 27.31
CA THR A 734 27.41 13.74 28.35
C THR A 734 27.67 12.72 29.47
N GLY A 735 28.72 11.90 29.34
CA GLY A 735 29.08 10.86 30.33
C GLY A 735 28.32 9.56 30.21
N HIS A 736 27.50 9.41 29.11
CA HIS A 736 26.72 8.22 28.84
C HIS A 736 27.26 7.36 27.68
N GLU A 737 28.48 7.64 27.19
CA GLU A 737 29.04 7.00 26.00
C GLU A 737 29.14 5.48 26.14
N GLU A 738 29.47 4.95 27.33
CA GLU A 738 29.50 3.51 27.56
C GLU A 738 28.13 2.86 27.37
N GLN A 739 27.07 3.51 27.86
CA GLN A 739 25.68 3.05 27.68
C GLN A 739 25.30 3.08 26.17
N MET A 740 25.62 4.18 25.48
CA MET A 740 25.35 4.33 24.04
C MET A 740 26.06 3.27 23.21
N LEU A 741 27.32 2.94 23.53
CA LEU A 741 28.09 1.88 22.85
C LEU A 741 27.51 0.49 23.10
N LYS A 742 26.97 0.21 24.30
CA LYS A 742 26.24 -1.05 24.57
C LYS A 742 24.97 -1.14 23.72
N VAL A 743 24.19 -0.06 23.60
CA VAL A 743 23.00 -0.01 22.74
C VAL A 743 23.38 -0.13 21.27
N LEU A 744 24.48 0.50 20.83
CA LEU A 744 25.00 0.39 19.47
C LEU A 744 25.34 -1.08 19.10
N GLU A 745 25.90 -1.83 20.04
CA GLU A 745 26.17 -3.26 19.81
C GLU A 745 24.89 -4.07 19.62
N VAL A 746 23.84 -3.77 20.43
CA VAL A 746 22.52 -4.39 20.27
C VAL A 746 21.91 -4.04 18.93
N ALA A 747 21.92 -2.77 18.55
CA ALA A 747 21.40 -2.28 17.27
C ALA A 747 22.09 -2.97 16.08
N CYS A 748 23.44 -3.07 16.09
CA CYS A 748 24.21 -3.74 15.05
C CYS A 748 23.88 -5.24 14.92
N LYS A 749 23.53 -5.92 16.03
CA LYS A 749 23.06 -7.31 15.98
C LYS A 749 21.66 -7.41 15.37
N CYS A 750 20.78 -6.45 15.66
CA CYS A 750 19.41 -6.41 15.11
C CYS A 750 19.41 -6.20 13.60
N VAL A 751 20.30 -5.33 13.07
CA VAL A 751 20.40 -5.06 11.62
C VAL A 751 21.28 -6.06 10.86
N ASN A 752 21.53 -7.25 11.41
CA ASN A 752 22.30 -8.28 10.70
C ASN A 752 21.60 -8.68 9.40
N HIS A 753 22.37 -8.82 8.33
CA HIS A 753 21.84 -9.20 7.00
C HIS A 753 21.14 -10.58 7.05
N ASN A 754 21.72 -11.54 7.80
CA ASN A 754 21.12 -12.85 7.98
C ASN A 754 20.07 -12.82 9.12
N PRO A 755 18.77 -13.06 8.84
CA PRO A 755 17.69 -13.01 9.83
C PRO A 755 17.91 -13.97 11.02
N SER A 756 18.52 -15.14 10.79
CA SER A 756 18.76 -16.13 11.85
C SER A 756 19.77 -15.65 12.91
N MET A 757 20.64 -14.71 12.55
CA MET A 757 21.66 -14.14 13.44
C MET A 757 21.13 -12.97 14.29
N ARG A 758 19.95 -12.45 13.97
CA ARG A 758 19.33 -11.39 14.76
C ARG A 758 18.82 -11.95 16.09
N PRO A 759 18.99 -11.23 17.22
CA PRO A 759 18.47 -11.68 18.52
C PRO A 759 16.94 -11.75 18.52
N PRO A 760 16.30 -12.64 19.30
CA PRO A 760 14.87 -12.54 19.58
C PRO A 760 14.58 -11.28 20.40
N ILE A 761 13.35 -10.74 20.29
CA ILE A 761 12.99 -9.47 20.98
C ILE A 761 13.21 -9.52 22.50
N MET A 762 12.95 -10.64 23.16
CA MET A 762 13.18 -10.80 24.61
C MET A 762 14.64 -10.55 25.00
N GLN A 763 15.57 -10.96 24.12
CA GLN A 763 16.98 -10.72 24.34
C GLN A 763 17.35 -9.25 24.12
N VAL A 764 16.72 -8.57 23.15
CA VAL A 764 16.90 -7.12 22.93
C VAL A 764 16.43 -6.35 24.17
N VAL A 765 15.23 -6.65 24.67
CA VAL A 765 14.68 -6.05 25.91
C VAL A 765 15.64 -6.27 27.07
N SER A 766 16.07 -7.50 27.33
CA SER A 766 17.00 -7.82 28.43
C SER A 766 18.31 -7.04 28.34
N CYS A 767 18.85 -6.90 27.13
CA CYS A 767 20.07 -6.11 26.91
C CYS A 767 19.87 -4.62 27.20
N LEU A 768 18.74 -4.04 26.73
CA LEU A 768 18.43 -2.62 26.96
C LEU A 768 18.16 -2.31 28.45
N GLU A 769 17.51 -3.21 29.18
CA GLU A 769 17.32 -3.07 30.63
C GLU A 769 18.64 -3.11 31.40
N SER A 770 19.56 -3.99 31.04
CA SER A 770 20.88 -4.11 31.67
C SER A 770 21.80 -2.90 31.46
N VAL A 771 21.44 -1.96 30.59
CA VAL A 771 22.23 -0.74 30.34
C VAL A 771 22.21 0.19 31.56
N ASP A 772 21.13 0.21 32.36
CA ASP A 772 21.00 1.05 33.56
C ASP A 772 21.75 0.48 34.78
N ASP A 773 21.97 -0.85 34.83
CA ASP A 773 22.61 -1.53 35.95
C ASP A 773 24.14 -1.33 36.00
N GLY A 774 24.61 -0.09 35.84
CA GLY A 774 26.03 0.30 35.74
C GLY A 774 26.89 0.05 36.99
N LEU A 775 26.56 -0.90 37.87
CA LEU A 775 27.34 -1.18 39.07
C LEU A 775 27.41 -2.66 39.49
N GLN A 776 27.11 -3.65 38.66
CA GLN A 776 27.46 -5.06 38.91
C GLN A 776 27.42 -5.91 37.63
N SER A 777 28.53 -6.20 37.03
CA SER A 777 29.03 -7.54 36.69
C SER A 777 29.89 -7.60 35.41
N GLU A 778 31.20 -7.58 35.60
CA GLU A 778 32.20 -8.19 34.69
C GLU A 778 31.92 -9.68 34.42
N LYS A 779 30.94 -10.31 35.07
CA LYS A 779 30.64 -11.73 34.94
C LYS A 779 29.77 -12.07 33.72
N SER A 780 28.92 -11.18 33.23
CA SER A 780 28.05 -11.48 32.09
C SER A 780 28.75 -11.37 30.73
N VAL A 781 29.80 -10.53 30.62
CA VAL A 781 30.61 -10.39 29.38
C VAL A 781 31.49 -11.64 29.11
N LYS A 782 31.89 -12.35 30.16
CA LYS A 782 32.71 -13.62 30.01
C LYS A 782 31.85 -14.78 29.49
N THR A 783 30.56 -14.85 29.87
CA THR A 783 29.65 -15.92 29.38
C THR A 783 29.34 -15.78 27.89
N TRP A 784 29.30 -14.55 27.36
CA TRP A 784 29.05 -14.31 25.94
C TRP A 784 30.24 -14.64 25.03
N ARG A 785 31.49 -14.52 25.53
CA ARG A 785 32.70 -14.91 24.78
C ARG A 785 32.87 -16.44 24.69
N SER A 786 32.40 -17.18 25.70
CA SER A 786 32.55 -18.64 25.70
C SER A 786 31.56 -19.37 24.79
N THR A 787 30.35 -18.82 24.61
CA THR A 787 29.34 -19.45 23.72
C THR A 787 29.64 -19.19 22.24
N ALA A 788 30.24 -18.05 21.89
CA ALA A 788 30.63 -17.76 20.51
C ALA A 788 31.85 -18.64 20.07
N THR A 789 32.76 -18.96 21.01
CA THR A 789 33.95 -19.79 20.72
C THR A 789 33.62 -21.28 20.63
N SER A 790 32.58 -21.73 21.37
CA SER A 790 32.17 -23.16 21.30
C SER A 790 31.33 -23.47 20.04
N GLN A 791 30.67 -22.49 19.42
CA GLN A 791 29.96 -22.72 18.15
C GLN A 791 30.89 -22.62 16.93
N LEU A 792 32.01 -21.90 16.99
CA LEU A 792 32.98 -21.88 15.89
C LEU A 792 33.77 -23.20 15.78
N ASN A 793 33.93 -23.97 16.87
CA ASN A 793 34.64 -25.23 16.86
C ASN A 793 33.78 -26.44 16.46
N MET A 794 32.48 -26.29 16.24
CA MET A 794 31.59 -27.35 15.72
C MET A 794 31.37 -27.32 14.20
N VAL A 795 31.97 -26.38 13.49
CA VAL A 795 31.84 -26.27 12.02
C VAL A 795 33.13 -26.66 11.30
N THR A 796 34.18 -27.02 12.05
CA THR A 796 35.49 -27.47 11.48
C THR A 796 35.94 -28.85 11.97
N SER A 797 34.97 -29.74 12.24
CA SER A 797 35.29 -31.16 12.39
C SER A 797 34.30 -32.01 11.59
#